data_d2062cce41d1abf6e8335467ecf7f12e
#
_entry.id   d2062cce41d1abf6e8335467ecf7f12e
#
_cell.length_a   1.000
_cell.length_b   1.000
_cell.length_c   1.000
_cell.angle_alpha   90.00
_cell.angle_beta   90.00
_cell.angle_gamma   90.00
#
_symmetry.space_group_name_H-M   'P 1'
#
loop_
_entity.id
_entity.type
_entity.pdbx_description
1 polymer ?
#
loop_
_entity_poly.entity_id
_entity_poly.type
_entity_poly.pdbx_seq_one_letter_code
_entity_poly.pdbx_strand_id
1 'polypeptide(L)'
;MRGGVRDREGNAIAGASVVVPGTTLSTRTDLSGRFRIVNVPAGSVRLLVGAIGYARVDTAVALTGGDSTSVEFTLSFAPLSLPPVDVISNKVPHFGERPPTSVALVTEQEIQQRAVGRIDEAIEHVPGVQFVNGQINVRGSTGYVQGLNSRVLMTVDGVPMNQGDRGGINWDLVSVDDIESVEILKGAGSSLYGSAAFGGVVNLTTREIPTGTHAAVRLTGGVLGDPPHSVWRFRDEQGLHGSGDFSASYGTDVFGGRMSGGQRHSDGYREQDQSDHTHVAGKARWQPAVSMRLDVSGSWAVDRYDVPLSWCNRGECDDRGQVYQPYMIDRAEAGARTDSRKGYLAAQLRRTVSPKLAWVARGSWLRTHFTDVRPSATEFGIGDRFGAEGRLESHPDSSRTVVVGAEGTSSDVTSDIFGTHSQSEFAAYGQSDQRLGPLRVSGGARLDLMAVDGGSLTAFVSPRIGITIPTDARERDGGLLRASLGRGFRAPTMAERFVHTFALGFEVIPNPTLRPENAWSFEVGHISPPLLGFMRLDAAAFWTEARDLIEPQVLLIPPDTVRIQLQNVVRARIAGIDASVVAAPIPQRLTATLGYTFLSTNRRLSGDSTSGGGPLAFRPRHLITMSAQYTLGPVGVGADFRYASRPESIELEGFVDSRRVAMNVLDLRGSWRRGPVEIRFLAANVLNYVYNLVPETLAPVRTVTLTAVWSH
;
A
#
# COMPACT_ATOMS: atom_id res chain seq x y z
N MET A 1 6.60 -22.92 -26.57
CA MET A 1 6.96 -21.64 -27.20
C MET A 1 7.98 -20.92 -26.35
N ARG A 2 9.00 -20.32 -26.95
CA ARG A 2 10.01 -19.46 -26.32
C ARG A 2 10.09 -18.16 -27.09
N GLY A 3 10.65 -17.10 -26.50
CA GLY A 3 10.84 -15.87 -27.25
C GLY A 3 11.53 -14.79 -26.46
N GLY A 4 11.62 -13.61 -27.07
CA GLY A 4 12.19 -12.41 -26.47
C GLY A 4 11.27 -11.20 -26.63
N VAL A 5 11.40 -10.24 -25.72
CA VAL A 5 10.72 -8.95 -25.77
C VAL A 5 11.76 -7.85 -25.66
N ARG A 6 11.78 -6.95 -26.64
CA ARG A 6 12.75 -5.85 -26.74
C ARG A 6 12.04 -4.54 -27.06
N ASP A 7 12.70 -3.42 -26.78
CA ASP A 7 12.29 -2.13 -27.29
C ASP A 7 12.75 -1.90 -28.75
N ARG A 8 12.42 -0.76 -29.33
CA ARG A 8 12.84 -0.41 -30.70
C ARG A 8 14.34 -0.16 -30.81
N GLU A 9 15.01 0.15 -29.74
CA GLU A 9 16.45 0.34 -29.63
C GLU A 9 17.21 -0.99 -29.47
N GLY A 10 16.48 -2.12 -29.32
CA GLY A 10 17.02 -3.46 -29.15
C GLY A 10 17.31 -3.83 -27.69
N ASN A 11 17.02 -2.97 -26.72
CA ASN A 11 17.21 -3.28 -25.31
C ASN A 11 16.20 -4.32 -24.84
N ALA A 12 16.63 -5.22 -23.98
CA ALA A 12 15.77 -6.22 -23.37
C ALA A 12 14.74 -5.56 -22.44
N ILE A 13 13.48 -5.99 -22.54
CA ILE A 13 12.43 -5.54 -21.60
C ILE A 13 12.20 -6.66 -20.60
N ALA A 14 12.70 -6.45 -19.37
CA ALA A 14 12.46 -7.34 -18.23
C ALA A 14 11.05 -7.15 -17.69
N GLY A 15 10.46 -8.21 -17.08
CA GLY A 15 9.13 -8.15 -16.46
C GLY A 15 7.97 -7.98 -17.45
N ALA A 16 8.23 -8.00 -18.76
CA ALA A 16 7.15 -7.94 -19.75
C ALA A 16 6.25 -9.17 -19.64
N SER A 17 4.97 -8.92 -19.56
CA SER A 17 3.96 -9.97 -19.44
C SER A 17 3.61 -10.53 -20.80
N VAL A 18 3.59 -11.86 -20.94
CA VAL A 18 3.19 -12.59 -22.14
C VAL A 18 2.05 -13.53 -21.75
N VAL A 19 0.88 -13.33 -22.34
CA VAL A 19 -0.37 -14.00 -21.94
C VAL A 19 -1.05 -14.61 -23.16
N VAL A 20 -1.63 -15.79 -22.98
CA VAL A 20 -2.58 -16.40 -23.91
C VAL A 20 -4.01 -16.07 -23.42
N PRO A 21 -4.71 -15.11 -24.01
CA PRO A 21 -6.04 -14.68 -23.55
C PRO A 21 -7.05 -15.82 -23.49
N GLY A 22 -7.88 -15.82 -22.44
CA GLY A 22 -8.88 -16.87 -22.22
C GLY A 22 -8.31 -18.19 -21.72
N THR A 23 -7.07 -18.17 -21.23
CA THR A 23 -6.41 -19.33 -20.62
C THR A 23 -5.71 -18.94 -19.31
N THR A 24 -5.26 -19.95 -18.57
CA THR A 24 -4.39 -19.76 -17.39
C THR A 24 -2.90 -19.62 -17.75
N LEU A 25 -2.59 -19.58 -19.05
CA LEU A 25 -1.19 -19.58 -19.56
C LEU A 25 -0.67 -18.14 -19.64
N SER A 26 0.24 -17.83 -18.76
CA SER A 26 0.96 -16.56 -18.74
C SER A 26 2.40 -16.74 -18.25
N THR A 27 3.28 -15.84 -18.62
CA THR A 27 4.65 -15.77 -18.13
C THR A 27 5.14 -14.32 -18.17
N ARG A 28 6.26 -14.05 -17.50
CA ARG A 28 6.98 -12.78 -17.62
C ARG A 28 8.37 -13.01 -18.21
N THR A 29 8.92 -11.98 -18.83
CA THR A 29 10.29 -11.99 -19.31
C THR A 29 11.29 -11.87 -18.17
N ASP A 30 12.43 -12.53 -18.31
CA ASP A 30 13.59 -12.36 -17.43
C ASP A 30 14.32 -11.02 -17.71
N LEU A 31 15.42 -10.76 -16.99
CA LEU A 31 16.23 -9.54 -17.17
C LEU A 31 16.85 -9.43 -18.58
N SER A 32 17.00 -10.53 -19.32
CA SER A 32 17.45 -10.54 -20.70
C SER A 32 16.30 -10.41 -21.71
N GLY A 33 15.09 -10.15 -21.22
CA GLY A 33 13.88 -10.03 -22.04
C GLY A 33 13.34 -11.35 -22.56
N ARG A 34 13.82 -12.51 -22.09
CA ARG A 34 13.43 -13.82 -22.58
C ARG A 34 12.26 -14.39 -21.78
N PHE A 35 11.40 -15.15 -22.47
CA PHE A 35 10.28 -15.86 -21.86
C PHE A 35 10.11 -17.27 -22.39
N ARG A 36 9.37 -18.09 -21.62
CA ARG A 36 8.96 -19.45 -22.01
C ARG A 36 7.53 -19.73 -21.56
N ILE A 37 6.67 -20.15 -22.49
CA ILE A 37 5.32 -20.66 -22.21
C ILE A 37 5.21 -22.07 -22.78
N VAL A 38 4.69 -23.01 -22.00
CA VAL A 38 4.45 -24.38 -22.45
C VAL A 38 2.97 -24.71 -22.42
N ASN A 39 2.63 -25.88 -23.00
CA ASN A 39 1.24 -26.36 -23.12
C ASN A 39 0.33 -25.36 -23.88
N VAL A 40 0.92 -24.55 -24.73
CA VAL A 40 0.17 -23.69 -25.62
C VAL A 40 -0.47 -24.58 -26.68
N PRO A 41 -1.80 -24.50 -26.90
CA PRO A 41 -2.48 -25.30 -27.91
C PRO A 41 -1.87 -25.10 -29.30
N ALA A 42 -1.82 -26.17 -30.11
CA ALA A 42 -1.45 -26.04 -31.51
C ALA A 42 -2.53 -25.27 -32.30
N GLY A 43 -2.12 -24.58 -33.36
CA GLY A 43 -2.99 -23.76 -34.19
C GLY A 43 -2.66 -22.27 -34.10
N SER A 44 -3.60 -21.42 -34.50
CA SER A 44 -3.46 -19.97 -34.40
C SER A 44 -3.75 -19.53 -32.97
N VAL A 45 -2.71 -19.12 -32.23
CA VAL A 45 -2.81 -18.69 -30.84
C VAL A 45 -2.61 -17.18 -30.77
N ARG A 46 -3.56 -16.50 -30.15
CA ARG A 46 -3.47 -15.07 -29.85
C ARG A 46 -2.58 -14.85 -28.64
N LEU A 47 -1.63 -13.93 -28.76
CA LEU A 47 -0.71 -13.54 -27.70
C LEU A 47 -0.89 -12.05 -27.37
N LEU A 48 -0.94 -11.76 -26.12
CA LEU A 48 -0.91 -10.41 -25.54
C LEU A 48 0.44 -10.21 -24.87
N VAL A 49 1.21 -9.24 -25.36
CA VAL A 49 2.52 -8.88 -24.79
C VAL A 49 2.50 -7.42 -24.38
N GLY A 50 2.88 -7.13 -23.16
CA GLY A 50 2.89 -5.77 -22.66
C GLY A 50 3.85 -5.59 -21.49
N ALA A 51 4.37 -4.37 -21.38
CA ALA A 51 5.20 -3.93 -20.27
C ALA A 51 4.79 -2.51 -19.87
N ILE A 52 5.10 -2.14 -18.62
CA ILE A 52 4.82 -0.79 -18.11
C ILE A 52 5.62 0.24 -18.92
N GLY A 53 4.95 1.29 -19.39
CA GLY A 53 5.56 2.33 -20.24
C GLY A 53 5.67 1.99 -21.71
N TYR A 54 5.18 0.82 -22.14
CA TYR A 54 5.20 0.37 -23.53
C TYR A 54 3.81 0.10 -24.08
N ALA A 55 3.66 0.30 -25.39
CA ALA A 55 2.44 -0.06 -26.10
C ALA A 55 2.29 -1.58 -26.15
N ARG A 56 1.10 -2.06 -25.84
CA ARG A 56 0.75 -3.47 -25.88
C ARG A 56 0.73 -4.00 -27.30
N VAL A 57 1.36 -5.17 -27.52
CA VAL A 57 1.28 -5.94 -28.74
C VAL A 57 0.25 -7.05 -28.57
N ASP A 58 -0.64 -7.18 -29.53
CA ASP A 58 -1.70 -8.19 -29.60
C ASP A 58 -1.64 -8.81 -31.00
N THR A 59 -1.17 -10.04 -31.06
CA THR A 59 -0.89 -10.72 -32.33
C THR A 59 -1.26 -12.20 -32.28
N ALA A 60 -1.55 -12.77 -33.43
CA ALA A 60 -1.76 -14.21 -33.57
C ALA A 60 -0.48 -14.87 -34.08
N VAL A 61 -0.09 -15.95 -33.44
CA VAL A 61 1.09 -16.77 -33.81
C VAL A 61 0.62 -18.17 -34.18
N ALA A 62 1.02 -18.66 -35.32
CA ALA A 62 0.75 -20.03 -35.74
C ALA A 62 1.72 -20.97 -35.06
N LEU A 63 1.21 -21.95 -34.32
CA LEU A 63 1.99 -22.97 -33.62
C LEU A 63 1.77 -24.34 -34.25
N THR A 64 2.84 -25.00 -34.66
CA THR A 64 2.81 -26.41 -35.07
C THR A 64 2.92 -27.32 -33.85
N GLY A 65 2.14 -28.39 -33.82
CA GLY A 65 2.14 -29.33 -32.68
C GLY A 65 3.48 -30.05 -32.57
N GLY A 66 4.02 -30.09 -31.35
CA GLY A 66 5.24 -30.84 -31.02
C GLY A 66 6.55 -30.04 -31.13
N ASP A 67 6.56 -28.86 -31.75
CA ASP A 67 7.79 -28.06 -31.94
C ASP A 67 7.90 -26.87 -30.95
N SER A 68 9.16 -26.51 -30.66
CA SER A 68 9.43 -25.28 -29.90
C SER A 68 9.50 -24.08 -30.86
N THR A 69 8.40 -23.34 -31.00
CA THR A 69 8.38 -22.10 -31.80
C THR A 69 9.07 -20.98 -31.02
N SER A 70 9.97 -20.24 -31.70
CA SER A 70 10.60 -19.02 -31.16
C SER A 70 9.91 -17.79 -31.76
N VAL A 71 9.60 -16.82 -30.93
CA VAL A 71 8.93 -15.56 -31.33
C VAL A 71 9.63 -14.38 -30.68
N GLU A 72 9.82 -13.30 -31.44
CA GLU A 72 10.38 -12.04 -30.91
C GLU A 72 9.34 -10.94 -31.01
N PHE A 73 9.24 -10.15 -29.95
CA PHE A 73 8.34 -9.01 -29.86
C PHE A 73 9.12 -7.72 -29.67
N THR A 74 8.75 -6.71 -30.45
CA THR A 74 9.28 -5.36 -30.28
C THR A 74 8.15 -4.47 -29.75
N LEU A 75 8.34 -3.93 -28.53
CA LEU A 75 7.41 -2.98 -27.95
C LEU A 75 7.87 -1.56 -28.22
N SER A 76 6.91 -0.70 -28.52
CA SER A 76 7.17 0.73 -28.69
C SER A 76 6.95 1.43 -27.36
N PHE A 77 7.85 2.35 -27.00
CA PHE A 77 7.67 3.19 -25.82
C PHE A 77 6.36 3.99 -25.93
N ALA A 78 5.53 3.92 -24.92
CA ALA A 78 4.24 4.57 -24.86
C ALA A 78 3.87 4.87 -23.40
N PRO A 79 4.41 5.95 -22.83
CA PRO A 79 4.24 6.30 -21.40
C PRO A 79 2.79 6.58 -21.01
N LEU A 80 1.94 6.83 -22.00
CA LEU A 80 0.50 7.03 -21.81
C LEU A 80 -0.30 5.73 -22.01
N SER A 81 0.34 4.64 -22.43
CA SER A 81 -0.32 3.33 -22.48
C SER A 81 -0.81 2.99 -21.08
N LEU A 82 -2.01 2.42 -21.04
CA LEU A 82 -2.52 1.86 -19.81
C LEU A 82 -1.63 0.67 -19.43
N PRO A 83 -0.88 0.73 -18.31
CA PRO A 83 -0.01 -0.37 -17.94
C PRO A 83 -0.82 -1.67 -17.86
N PRO A 84 -0.27 -2.81 -18.27
CA PRO A 84 -0.85 -4.08 -17.92
C PRO A 84 -0.79 -4.19 -16.39
N VAL A 85 -1.93 -4.10 -15.73
CA VAL A 85 -2.03 -4.23 -14.28
C VAL A 85 -2.22 -5.71 -14.00
N ASP A 86 -1.35 -6.31 -13.21
CA ASP A 86 -1.58 -7.61 -12.60
C ASP A 86 -2.56 -7.40 -11.45
N VAL A 87 -3.85 -7.34 -11.77
CA VAL A 87 -4.81 -6.69 -10.92
C VAL A 87 -5.17 -7.52 -9.71
N ILE A 88 -4.89 -6.98 -8.56
CA ILE A 88 -5.48 -7.39 -7.27
C ILE A 88 -7.01 -7.36 -7.31
N SER A 89 -7.61 -6.58 -8.17
CA SER A 89 -9.07 -6.42 -8.18
C SER A 89 -9.84 -7.72 -8.34
N ASN A 90 -9.19 -8.81 -8.78
CA ASN A 90 -9.83 -10.09 -9.09
C ASN A 90 -9.11 -11.31 -8.52
N LYS A 91 -8.06 -11.14 -7.71
CA LYS A 91 -7.15 -12.21 -7.24
C LYS A 91 -6.53 -13.08 -8.36
N VAL A 92 -6.73 -12.72 -9.61
CA VAL A 92 -6.17 -13.37 -10.81
C VAL A 92 -5.58 -12.29 -11.71
N PRO A 93 -4.37 -12.47 -12.24
CA PRO A 93 -3.80 -11.54 -13.19
C PRO A 93 -4.68 -11.40 -14.44
N HIS A 94 -5.19 -10.21 -14.68
CA HIS A 94 -5.92 -9.84 -15.89
C HIS A 94 -5.10 -8.88 -16.72
N PHE A 95 -4.22 -9.42 -17.53
CA PHE A 95 -3.33 -8.62 -18.37
C PHE A 95 -4.09 -7.79 -19.40
N GLY A 96 -3.83 -6.49 -19.37
CA GLY A 96 -4.37 -5.56 -20.36
C GLY A 96 -5.84 -5.22 -20.20
N GLU A 97 -6.46 -5.58 -19.08
CA GLU A 97 -7.84 -5.24 -18.76
C GLU A 97 -7.90 -4.38 -17.52
N ARG A 98 -8.71 -3.35 -17.54
CA ARG A 98 -8.87 -2.41 -16.42
C ARG A 98 -10.01 -2.85 -15.50
N PRO A 99 -9.81 -2.80 -14.17
CA PRO A 99 -10.87 -3.09 -13.23
C PRO A 99 -11.97 -2.01 -13.27
N PRO A 100 -13.19 -2.35 -12.83
CA PRO A 100 -14.28 -1.40 -12.75
C PRO A 100 -14.13 -0.38 -11.60
N THR A 101 -13.09 -0.48 -10.80
CA THR A 101 -12.74 0.45 -9.73
C THR A 101 -11.42 1.13 -10.01
N SER A 102 -11.19 2.28 -9.38
CA SER A 102 -9.91 3.00 -9.46
C SER A 102 -8.78 2.17 -8.86
N VAL A 103 -7.71 1.99 -9.64
CA VAL A 103 -6.45 1.39 -9.19
C VAL A 103 -5.32 2.33 -9.57
N ALA A 104 -4.47 2.65 -8.61
CA ALA A 104 -3.20 3.32 -8.86
C ALA A 104 -2.07 2.29 -8.84
N LEU A 105 -1.08 2.49 -9.71
CA LEU A 105 0.13 1.68 -9.78
C LEU A 105 1.33 2.59 -9.54
N VAL A 106 2.19 2.20 -8.60
CA VAL A 106 3.52 2.79 -8.41
C VAL A 106 4.53 1.75 -8.88
N THR A 107 5.36 2.15 -9.83
CA THR A 107 6.31 1.26 -10.49
C THR A 107 7.64 1.22 -9.75
N GLU A 108 8.45 0.17 -9.96
CA GLU A 108 9.82 0.10 -9.47
C GLU A 108 10.62 1.36 -9.86
N GLN A 109 10.48 1.82 -11.11
CA GLN A 109 11.17 3.00 -11.58
C GLN A 109 10.79 4.26 -10.78
N GLU A 110 9.51 4.45 -10.46
CA GLU A 110 9.06 5.58 -9.63
C GLU A 110 9.58 5.50 -8.21
N ILE A 111 9.58 4.29 -7.60
CA ILE A 111 10.14 4.04 -6.27
C ILE A 111 11.64 4.40 -6.26
N GLN A 112 12.38 3.92 -7.26
CA GLN A 112 13.82 4.19 -7.36
C GLN A 112 14.13 5.67 -7.63
N GLN A 113 13.36 6.34 -8.48
CA GLN A 113 13.53 7.77 -8.79
C GLN A 113 13.27 8.68 -7.59
N ARG A 114 12.37 8.28 -6.68
CA ARG A 114 12.09 9.05 -5.44
C ARG A 114 13.18 8.91 -4.39
N ALA A 115 14.09 7.95 -4.54
CA ALA A 115 15.20 7.70 -3.61
C ALA A 115 14.76 7.53 -2.14
N VAL A 116 13.55 7.02 -1.93
CA VAL A 116 12.96 6.82 -0.60
C VAL A 116 13.54 5.61 0.12
N GLY A 117 13.49 5.62 1.44
CA GLY A 117 13.95 4.53 2.29
C GLY A 117 12.84 3.55 2.69
N ARG A 118 11.57 3.95 2.58
CA ARG A 118 10.40 3.16 2.99
C ARG A 118 9.33 3.20 1.91
N ILE A 119 8.49 2.16 1.89
CA ILE A 119 7.46 2.03 0.85
C ILE A 119 6.30 3.02 1.04
N ASP A 120 5.95 3.36 2.27
CA ASP A 120 4.93 4.38 2.57
C ASP A 120 5.31 5.76 2.01
N GLU A 121 6.59 6.14 2.07
CA GLU A 121 7.10 7.37 1.45
C GLU A 121 6.92 7.38 -0.08
N ALA A 122 7.02 6.21 -0.74
CA ALA A 122 6.80 6.12 -2.17
C ALA A 122 5.32 6.28 -2.56
N ILE A 123 4.41 5.73 -1.77
CA ILE A 123 2.98 5.69 -2.09
C ILE A 123 2.20 6.92 -1.62
N GLU A 124 2.76 7.77 -0.74
CA GLU A 124 2.10 9.02 -0.32
C GLU A 124 1.99 10.08 -1.45
N HIS A 125 2.65 9.84 -2.58
CA HIS A 125 2.51 10.65 -3.80
C HIS A 125 1.35 10.23 -4.70
N VAL A 126 0.62 9.16 -4.32
CA VAL A 126 -0.52 8.67 -5.10
C VAL A 126 -1.76 9.54 -4.82
N PRO A 127 -2.46 10.04 -5.84
CA PRO A 127 -3.69 10.81 -5.64
C PRO A 127 -4.71 10.05 -4.78
N GLY A 128 -5.34 10.75 -3.82
CA GLY A 128 -6.30 10.15 -2.90
C GLY A 128 -5.72 9.29 -1.78
N VAL A 129 -4.39 9.19 -1.70
CA VAL A 129 -3.68 8.55 -0.59
C VAL A 129 -3.05 9.62 0.28
N GLN A 130 -3.16 9.45 1.59
CA GLN A 130 -2.56 10.31 2.60
C GLN A 130 -2.02 9.44 3.73
N PHE A 131 -0.91 9.88 4.32
CA PHE A 131 -0.42 9.34 5.57
C PHE A 131 -0.62 10.36 6.69
N VAL A 132 -1.12 9.88 7.81
CA VAL A 132 -1.28 10.66 9.04
C VAL A 132 -0.52 9.92 10.13
N ASN A 133 0.67 10.40 10.46
CA ASN A 133 1.58 9.77 11.42
C ASN A 133 1.77 8.25 11.18
N GLY A 134 2.15 7.88 9.95
CA GLY A 134 2.38 6.49 9.54
C GLY A 134 1.12 5.66 9.23
N GLN A 135 -0.07 6.18 9.52
CA GLN A 135 -1.33 5.51 9.22
C GLN A 135 -1.86 5.91 7.83
N ILE A 136 -2.09 4.91 6.98
CA ILE A 136 -2.60 5.15 5.62
C ILE A 136 -4.10 5.50 5.63
N ASN A 137 -4.44 6.46 4.81
CA ASN A 137 -5.80 6.89 4.53
C ASN A 137 -6.02 6.93 3.02
N VAL A 138 -6.95 6.13 2.50
CA VAL A 138 -7.35 6.13 1.11
C VAL A 138 -8.73 6.76 0.98
N ARG A 139 -8.83 7.89 0.25
CA ARG A 139 -10.09 8.62 0.03
C ARG A 139 -10.89 8.93 1.31
N GLY A 140 -10.21 9.26 2.39
CA GLY A 140 -10.87 9.61 3.66
C GLY A 140 -11.42 8.42 4.46
N SER A 141 -11.11 7.18 4.08
CA SER A 141 -11.62 5.97 4.76
C SER A 141 -11.17 5.83 6.21
N THR A 142 -9.94 6.26 6.52
CA THR A 142 -9.31 6.09 7.83
C THR A 142 -9.07 7.45 8.50
N GLY A 143 -9.40 7.57 9.81
CA GLY A 143 -8.92 8.65 10.67
C GLY A 143 -7.56 8.30 11.27
N TYR A 144 -7.13 9.07 12.25
CA TYR A 144 -5.97 8.78 13.07
C TYR A 144 -6.40 8.30 14.45
N VAL A 145 -5.96 7.12 14.86
CA VAL A 145 -6.20 6.55 16.19
C VAL A 145 -4.88 5.94 16.70
N GLN A 146 -3.86 6.76 16.85
CA GLN A 146 -2.55 6.42 17.44
C GLN A 146 -2.01 5.03 17.05
N GLY A 147 -2.06 4.68 15.76
CA GLY A 147 -1.58 3.40 15.26
C GLY A 147 -2.51 2.20 15.48
N LEU A 148 -3.63 2.39 16.16
CA LEU A 148 -4.69 1.40 16.22
C LEU A 148 -5.48 1.44 14.91
N ASN A 149 -5.86 0.27 14.44
CA ASN A 149 -6.68 -0.01 13.28
C ASN A 149 -6.16 0.53 11.92
N SER A 150 -6.41 -0.20 10.88
CA SER A 150 -6.37 0.29 9.51
C SER A 150 -7.63 -0.16 8.79
N ARG A 151 -8.25 0.76 8.04
CA ARG A 151 -9.35 0.44 7.12
C ARG A 151 -8.83 0.11 5.73
N VAL A 152 -7.52 -0.03 5.60
CA VAL A 152 -6.81 -0.41 4.38
C VAL A 152 -6.05 -1.70 4.66
N LEU A 153 -6.21 -2.68 3.79
CA LEU A 153 -5.47 -3.93 3.85
C LEU A 153 -4.15 -3.80 3.08
N MET A 154 -3.05 -4.19 3.70
CA MET A 154 -1.79 -4.41 2.99
C MET A 154 -1.63 -5.89 2.67
N THR A 155 -1.19 -6.20 1.45
CA THR A 155 -0.79 -7.55 1.04
C THR A 155 0.61 -7.54 0.43
N VAL A 156 1.35 -8.63 0.61
CA VAL A 156 2.62 -8.91 -0.08
C VAL A 156 2.40 -10.14 -0.94
N ASP A 157 2.56 -10.01 -2.25
CA ASP A 157 2.22 -11.06 -3.24
C ASP A 157 0.80 -11.62 -3.03
N GLY A 158 -0.13 -10.75 -2.56
CA GLY A 158 -1.51 -11.07 -2.24
C GLY A 158 -1.75 -11.75 -0.88
N VAL A 159 -0.73 -11.91 -0.03
CA VAL A 159 -0.85 -12.42 1.35
C VAL A 159 -1.14 -11.26 2.30
N PRO A 160 -2.20 -11.30 3.13
CA PRO A 160 -2.53 -10.26 4.10
C PRO A 160 -1.43 -10.06 5.15
N MET A 161 -1.02 -8.80 5.39
CA MET A 161 0.07 -8.41 6.28
C MET A 161 -0.32 -7.45 7.40
N ASN A 162 -1.61 -7.18 7.60
CA ASN A 162 -2.05 -6.41 8.76
C ASN A 162 -1.84 -7.20 10.05
N GLN A 163 -1.38 -6.52 11.09
CA GLN A 163 -1.12 -7.09 12.41
C GLN A 163 -2.37 -7.75 13.00
N GLY A 164 -2.18 -8.89 13.68
CA GLY A 164 -3.27 -9.63 14.31
C GLY A 164 -3.84 -8.96 15.57
N ASP A 165 -3.05 -8.14 16.24
CA ASP A 165 -3.40 -7.43 17.48
C ASP A 165 -4.09 -6.07 17.22
N ARG A 166 -3.37 -5.16 16.58
CA ARG A 166 -3.77 -3.76 16.35
C ARG A 166 -4.41 -3.52 14.98
N GLY A 167 -4.30 -4.47 14.04
CA GLY A 167 -4.75 -4.31 12.65
C GLY A 167 -3.94 -3.28 11.84
N GLY A 168 -2.87 -2.76 12.41
CA GLY A 168 -1.96 -1.81 11.77
C GLY A 168 -1.15 -2.42 10.64
N ILE A 169 -0.44 -1.58 9.91
CA ILE A 169 0.45 -1.97 8.81
C ILE A 169 1.89 -1.71 9.20
N ASN A 170 2.75 -2.73 9.08
CA ASN A 170 4.20 -2.61 9.23
C ASN A 170 4.85 -2.32 7.89
N TRP A 171 5.08 -1.04 7.59
CA TRP A 171 5.67 -0.60 6.31
C TRP A 171 7.15 -1.01 6.15
N ASP A 172 7.83 -1.35 7.25
CA ASP A 172 9.23 -1.80 7.28
C ASP A 172 9.40 -3.31 7.12
N LEU A 173 8.29 -4.05 6.93
CA LEU A 173 8.33 -5.51 6.83
C LEU A 173 8.96 -6.00 5.52
N VAL A 174 8.88 -5.19 4.46
CA VAL A 174 9.46 -5.48 3.15
C VAL A 174 10.33 -4.30 2.72
N SER A 175 11.59 -4.58 2.36
CA SER A 175 12.50 -3.57 1.84
C SER A 175 12.01 -3.00 0.51
N VAL A 176 12.18 -1.69 0.29
CA VAL A 176 11.89 -1.04 -1.00
C VAL A 176 12.66 -1.67 -2.17
N ASP A 177 13.83 -2.24 -1.89
CA ASP A 177 14.67 -2.89 -2.92
C ASP A 177 14.14 -4.25 -3.35
N ASP A 178 13.22 -4.83 -2.60
CA ASP A 178 12.56 -6.10 -2.92
C ASP A 178 11.22 -5.92 -3.64
N ILE A 179 10.75 -4.67 -3.80
CA ILE A 179 9.47 -4.36 -4.44
C ILE A 179 9.63 -4.10 -5.94
N GLU A 180 8.82 -4.77 -6.74
CA GLU A 180 8.68 -4.56 -8.19
C GLU A 180 7.60 -3.50 -8.49
N SER A 181 6.48 -3.56 -7.77
CA SER A 181 5.38 -2.61 -7.95
C SER A 181 4.48 -2.56 -6.71
N VAL A 182 3.77 -1.44 -6.58
CA VAL A 182 2.71 -1.28 -5.60
C VAL A 182 1.42 -0.95 -6.31
N GLU A 183 0.40 -1.77 -6.10
CA GLU A 183 -0.95 -1.51 -6.59
C GLU A 183 -1.84 -1.06 -5.44
N ILE A 184 -2.63 0.01 -5.67
CA ILE A 184 -3.54 0.56 -4.67
C ILE A 184 -4.95 0.54 -5.23
N LEU A 185 -5.75 -0.41 -4.77
CA LEU A 185 -7.19 -0.46 -5.04
C LEU A 185 -7.88 0.56 -4.13
N LYS A 186 -8.60 1.52 -4.71
CA LYS A 186 -9.29 2.58 -3.97
C LYS A 186 -10.78 2.24 -3.81
N GLY A 187 -11.22 2.10 -2.57
CA GLY A 187 -12.61 1.75 -2.24
C GLY A 187 -12.79 0.30 -1.77
N ALA A 188 -14.03 -0.18 -1.67
CA ALA A 188 -14.36 -1.44 -1.03
C ALA A 188 -13.75 -2.66 -1.74
N GLY A 189 -12.72 -3.25 -1.14
CA GLY A 189 -12.06 -4.50 -1.56
C GLY A 189 -12.52 -5.75 -0.79
N SER A 190 -13.44 -5.60 0.18
CA SER A 190 -13.81 -6.69 1.11
C SER A 190 -14.45 -7.91 0.43
N SER A 191 -15.05 -7.75 -0.74
CA SER A 191 -15.62 -8.87 -1.51
C SER A 191 -14.59 -9.93 -1.94
N LEU A 192 -13.30 -9.59 -1.92
CA LEU A 192 -12.20 -10.49 -2.27
C LEU A 192 -11.26 -10.75 -1.10
N TYR A 193 -11.03 -9.73 -0.28
CA TYR A 193 -9.98 -9.70 0.72
C TYR A 193 -10.50 -9.71 2.16
N GLY A 194 -11.83 -9.64 2.36
CA GLY A 194 -12.47 -9.69 3.67
C GLY A 194 -12.26 -8.43 4.50
N SER A 195 -12.11 -8.63 5.81
CA SER A 195 -11.90 -7.57 6.79
C SER A 195 -10.69 -6.70 6.46
N ALA A 196 -10.67 -5.46 6.94
CA ALA A 196 -9.68 -4.40 6.70
C ALA A 196 -9.62 -3.85 5.27
N ALA A 197 -10.16 -4.53 4.24
CA ALA A 197 -10.25 -4.00 2.89
C ALA A 197 -11.47 -3.07 2.68
N PHE A 198 -11.91 -2.41 3.72
CA PHE A 198 -13.04 -1.48 3.75
C PHE A 198 -12.76 -0.20 2.95
N GLY A 199 -11.60 0.41 3.16
CA GLY A 199 -11.18 1.65 2.49
C GLY A 199 -10.34 1.43 1.24
N GLY A 200 -9.74 0.26 1.11
CA GLY A 200 -8.87 -0.08 -0.02
C GLY A 200 -7.94 -1.24 0.27
N VAL A 201 -7.14 -1.57 -0.73
CA VAL A 201 -6.08 -2.59 -0.65
C VAL A 201 -4.79 -2.04 -1.24
N VAL A 202 -3.69 -2.18 -0.51
CA VAL A 202 -2.33 -1.90 -1.00
C VAL A 202 -1.63 -3.24 -1.18
N ASN A 203 -1.31 -3.62 -2.41
CA ASN A 203 -0.54 -4.83 -2.68
C ASN A 203 0.87 -4.49 -3.10
N LEU A 204 1.81 -5.04 -2.39
CA LEU A 204 3.22 -5.02 -2.72
C LEU A 204 3.52 -6.28 -3.53
N THR A 205 3.95 -6.12 -4.77
CA THR A 205 4.46 -7.22 -5.59
C THR A 205 5.96 -7.26 -5.42
N THR A 206 6.50 -8.39 -4.93
CA THR A 206 7.93 -8.55 -4.75
C THR A 206 8.60 -8.94 -6.07
N ARG A 207 9.87 -8.54 -6.22
CA ARG A 207 10.65 -8.81 -7.44
C ARG A 207 10.70 -10.29 -7.76
N GLU A 208 10.61 -10.58 -9.05
CA GLU A 208 10.88 -11.92 -9.55
C GLU A 208 12.38 -12.25 -9.43
N ILE A 209 12.70 -13.54 -9.25
CA ILE A 209 14.07 -14.02 -9.19
C ILE A 209 14.57 -14.21 -10.63
N PRO A 210 15.54 -13.39 -11.08
CA PRO A 210 16.03 -13.47 -12.44
C PRO A 210 16.89 -14.71 -12.65
N THR A 211 17.07 -15.11 -13.92
CA THR A 211 18.00 -16.18 -14.29
C THR A 211 19.45 -15.67 -14.20
N GLY A 212 20.36 -16.50 -13.69
CA GLY A 212 21.76 -16.12 -13.45
C GLY A 212 21.97 -15.57 -12.05
N THR A 213 23.16 -15.01 -11.83
CA THR A 213 23.57 -14.42 -10.55
C THR A 213 23.47 -12.90 -10.62
N HIS A 214 22.81 -12.29 -9.65
CA HIS A 214 22.68 -10.85 -9.54
C HIS A 214 22.91 -10.42 -8.10
N ALA A 215 23.54 -9.25 -7.93
CA ALA A 215 23.80 -8.66 -6.64
C ALA A 215 23.62 -7.15 -6.71
N ALA A 216 23.18 -6.54 -5.61
CA ALA A 216 23.12 -5.10 -5.47
C ALA A 216 23.47 -4.68 -4.03
N VAL A 217 24.09 -3.51 -3.94
CA VAL A 217 24.39 -2.84 -2.67
C VAL A 217 23.90 -1.40 -2.79
N ARG A 218 23.19 -0.94 -1.75
CA ARG A 218 22.75 0.44 -1.62
C ARG A 218 23.27 1.02 -0.32
N LEU A 219 23.90 2.18 -0.42
CA LEU A 219 24.38 2.97 0.72
C LEU A 219 23.70 4.33 0.67
N THR A 220 23.08 4.71 1.76
CA THR A 220 22.37 5.98 1.91
C THR A 220 22.93 6.73 3.10
N GLY A 221 23.15 8.02 2.96
CA GLY A 221 23.52 8.92 4.05
C GLY A 221 22.89 10.27 3.86
N GLY A 222 22.54 10.94 4.94
CA GLY A 222 21.91 12.23 4.86
C GLY A 222 21.93 13.00 6.16
N VAL A 223 21.52 14.26 6.04
CA VAL A 223 21.48 15.21 7.15
C VAL A 223 20.06 15.73 7.34
N LEU A 224 19.66 15.83 8.60
CA LEU A 224 18.41 16.43 9.03
C LEU A 224 18.66 17.92 9.29
N GLY A 225 17.90 18.79 8.64
CA GLY A 225 18.04 20.24 8.82
C GLY A 225 17.58 20.72 10.20
N ASP A 226 17.93 21.94 10.52
CA ASP A 226 17.43 22.60 11.73
C ASP A 226 15.93 22.98 11.56
N PRO A 227 15.17 23.08 12.66
CA PRO A 227 13.88 23.73 12.65
C PRO A 227 13.93 25.13 12.05
N PRO A 228 12.86 25.59 11.36
CA PRO A 228 12.89 26.92 10.68
C PRO A 228 13.00 28.09 11.66
N HIS A 229 12.66 27.90 12.93
CA HIS A 229 12.81 28.91 13.99
C HIS A 229 13.91 28.50 14.94
N SER A 230 14.92 29.39 15.13
CA SER A 230 16.07 29.12 16.00
C SER A 230 15.68 28.81 17.44
N VAL A 231 14.58 29.40 17.95
CA VAL A 231 14.02 29.15 19.28
C VAL A 231 13.56 27.68 19.46
N TRP A 232 13.28 26.97 18.39
CA TRP A 232 12.87 25.55 18.40
C TRP A 232 14.05 24.60 18.29
N ARG A 233 15.27 25.13 18.17
CA ARG A 233 16.47 24.30 18.10
C ARG A 233 16.69 23.58 19.43
N PHE A 234 16.63 22.27 19.43
CA PHE A 234 16.74 21.44 20.63
C PHE A 234 18.10 20.76 20.77
N ARG A 235 18.93 20.78 19.74
CA ARG A 235 20.27 20.19 19.71
C ARG A 235 21.26 21.13 19.01
N ASP A 236 22.55 21.04 19.40
CA ASP A 236 23.62 21.83 18.80
C ASP A 236 24.24 21.15 17.57
N GLU A 237 24.26 19.82 17.56
CA GLU A 237 24.77 19.00 16.45
C GLU A 237 23.71 18.73 15.41
N GLN A 238 24.16 18.60 14.16
CA GLN A 238 23.27 18.27 13.05
C GLN A 238 22.86 16.79 13.12
N GLY A 239 21.58 16.50 13.03
CA GLY A 239 21.10 15.13 12.99
C GLY A 239 21.46 14.42 11.69
N LEU A 240 21.80 13.17 11.82
CA LEU A 240 22.19 12.30 10.72
C LEU A 240 21.18 11.16 10.53
N HIS A 241 21.11 10.66 9.33
CA HIS A 241 20.47 9.39 9.05
C HIS A 241 21.25 8.63 7.97
N GLY A 242 21.12 7.30 7.98
CA GLY A 242 21.79 6.49 6.98
C GLY A 242 21.26 5.06 6.92
N SER A 243 21.51 4.39 5.81
CA SER A 243 21.26 2.96 5.67
C SER A 243 22.29 2.27 4.79
N GLY A 244 22.46 0.97 5.03
CA GLY A 244 23.18 0.07 4.15
C GLY A 244 22.31 -1.15 3.87
N ASP A 245 22.05 -1.42 2.59
CA ASP A 245 21.21 -2.53 2.16
C ASP A 245 21.97 -3.35 1.12
N PHE A 246 21.76 -4.66 1.14
CA PHE A 246 22.32 -5.57 0.15
C PHE A 246 21.24 -6.53 -0.34
N SER A 247 21.39 -7.01 -1.56
CA SER A 247 20.60 -8.14 -2.07
C SER A 247 21.46 -9.00 -3.00
N ALA A 248 21.17 -10.31 -2.99
CA ALA A 248 21.78 -11.27 -3.89
C ALA A 248 20.72 -12.26 -4.36
N SER A 249 20.79 -12.67 -5.62
CA SER A 249 19.89 -13.68 -6.17
C SER A 249 20.60 -14.58 -7.16
N TYR A 250 20.12 -15.81 -7.23
CA TYR A 250 20.50 -16.79 -8.22
C TYR A 250 19.26 -17.51 -8.72
N GLY A 251 19.14 -17.67 -10.04
CA GLY A 251 18.00 -18.32 -10.64
C GLY A 251 18.34 -19.20 -11.84
N THR A 252 17.57 -20.27 -11.96
CA THR A 252 17.49 -21.15 -13.12
C THR A 252 16.02 -21.28 -13.53
N ASP A 253 15.74 -22.01 -14.60
CA ASP A 253 14.35 -22.31 -15.02
C ASP A 253 13.58 -23.14 -13.97
N VAL A 254 14.27 -23.89 -13.09
CA VAL A 254 13.66 -24.82 -12.14
C VAL A 254 13.70 -24.28 -10.70
N PHE A 255 14.78 -23.64 -10.33
CA PHE A 255 15.00 -23.15 -8.98
C PHE A 255 15.54 -21.71 -9.02
N GLY A 256 15.11 -20.91 -8.05
CA GLY A 256 15.67 -19.61 -7.81
C GLY A 256 15.59 -19.23 -6.33
N GLY A 257 16.57 -18.44 -5.91
CA GLY A 257 16.65 -17.88 -4.56
C GLY A 257 17.08 -16.41 -4.60
N ARG A 258 16.52 -15.61 -3.71
CA ARG A 258 16.91 -14.22 -3.43
C ARG A 258 17.02 -14.04 -1.94
N MET A 259 18.03 -13.33 -1.51
CA MET A 259 18.21 -12.90 -0.12
C MET A 259 18.53 -11.41 -0.12
N SER A 260 18.00 -10.68 0.84
CA SER A 260 18.27 -9.27 1.06
C SER A 260 18.37 -8.99 2.56
N GLY A 261 19.00 -7.87 2.92
CA GLY A 261 19.08 -7.42 4.29
C GLY A 261 19.69 -6.04 4.36
N GLY A 262 19.47 -5.38 5.48
CA GLY A 262 20.00 -4.04 5.69
C GLY A 262 19.81 -3.53 7.09
N GLN A 263 20.46 -2.40 7.33
CA GLN A 263 20.35 -1.65 8.57
C GLN A 263 20.12 -0.17 8.25
N ARG A 264 19.24 0.47 9.00
CA ARG A 264 18.95 1.90 8.91
C ARG A 264 19.03 2.50 10.30
N HIS A 265 19.63 3.67 10.37
CA HIS A 265 19.71 4.51 11.58
C HIS A 265 19.24 5.92 11.28
N SER A 266 18.60 6.56 12.24
CA SER A 266 18.24 7.99 12.19
C SER A 266 18.27 8.58 13.59
N ASP A 267 18.90 9.74 13.71
CA ASP A 267 18.88 10.55 14.95
C ASP A 267 17.52 11.21 15.22
N GLY A 268 16.59 11.11 14.24
CA GLY A 268 15.32 11.81 14.31
C GLY A 268 15.43 13.32 14.12
N TYR A 269 14.31 13.96 13.82
CA TYR A 269 14.24 15.41 13.64
C TYR A 269 13.70 16.15 14.87
N ARG A 270 13.33 15.41 15.91
CA ARG A 270 12.84 15.88 17.21
C ARG A 270 13.71 15.30 18.32
N GLU A 271 13.57 15.82 19.53
CA GLU A 271 14.10 15.20 20.72
C GLU A 271 13.44 13.82 20.93
N GLN A 272 14.21 12.81 21.33
CA GLN A 272 13.73 11.44 21.55
C GLN A 272 12.96 10.88 20.33
N ASP A 273 13.57 10.98 19.14
CA ASP A 273 13.00 10.52 17.86
C ASP A 273 14.00 9.61 17.10
N GLN A 274 14.98 9.08 17.84
CA GLN A 274 15.99 8.18 17.28
C GLN A 274 15.37 6.84 16.89
N SER A 275 15.84 6.25 15.81
CA SER A 275 15.38 4.95 15.37
C SER A 275 16.48 4.12 14.73
N ASP A 276 16.47 2.83 15.07
CA ASP A 276 17.29 1.78 14.48
C ASP A 276 16.39 0.69 13.92
N HIS A 277 16.65 0.29 12.69
CA HIS A 277 15.93 -0.77 12.00
C HIS A 277 16.93 -1.72 11.36
N THR A 278 16.77 -3.02 11.61
CA THR A 278 17.55 -4.07 10.96
C THR A 278 16.61 -5.10 10.40
N HIS A 279 16.81 -5.51 9.14
CA HIS A 279 15.96 -6.51 8.50
C HIS A 279 16.76 -7.53 7.69
N VAL A 280 16.16 -8.70 7.54
CA VAL A 280 16.58 -9.74 6.60
C VAL A 280 15.34 -10.31 5.92
N ALA A 281 15.43 -10.55 4.61
CA ALA A 281 14.34 -11.17 3.84
C ALA A 281 14.88 -12.21 2.87
N GLY A 282 14.00 -13.14 2.49
CA GLY A 282 14.32 -14.18 1.53
C GLY A 282 13.12 -14.58 0.70
N LYS A 283 13.37 -14.94 -0.55
CA LYS A 283 12.39 -15.52 -1.47
C LYS A 283 13.02 -16.71 -2.20
N ALA A 284 12.28 -17.82 -2.26
CA ALA A 284 12.68 -19.00 -3.01
C ALA A 284 11.56 -19.38 -3.97
N ARG A 285 11.96 -19.80 -5.19
CA ARG A 285 11.05 -20.31 -6.21
C ARG A 285 11.50 -21.71 -6.60
N TRP A 286 10.56 -22.65 -6.63
CA TRP A 286 10.76 -23.98 -7.17
C TRP A 286 9.69 -24.29 -8.20
N GLN A 287 10.13 -24.57 -9.41
CA GLN A 287 9.28 -24.80 -10.58
C GLN A 287 9.72 -26.07 -11.31
N PRO A 288 9.45 -27.27 -10.73
CA PRO A 288 9.88 -28.55 -11.31
C PRO A 288 9.24 -28.84 -12.65
N ALA A 289 8.10 -28.23 -12.91
CA ALA A 289 7.40 -28.27 -14.18
C ALA A 289 6.76 -26.91 -14.45
N VAL A 290 6.57 -26.54 -15.70
CA VAL A 290 5.94 -25.26 -16.07
C VAL A 290 4.49 -25.16 -15.55
N SER A 291 3.84 -26.33 -15.32
CA SER A 291 2.51 -26.38 -14.74
C SER A 291 2.48 -26.28 -13.22
N MET A 292 3.62 -26.24 -12.54
CA MET A 292 3.70 -26.23 -11.08
C MET A 292 4.78 -25.26 -10.60
N ARG A 293 4.40 -24.33 -9.75
CA ARG A 293 5.29 -23.34 -9.15
C ARG A 293 5.00 -23.20 -7.66
N LEU A 294 6.03 -23.32 -6.85
CA LEU A 294 6.05 -23.04 -5.43
C LEU A 294 6.92 -21.81 -5.19
N ASP A 295 6.34 -20.78 -4.60
CA ASP A 295 7.04 -19.61 -4.09
C ASP A 295 6.97 -19.63 -2.56
N VAL A 296 8.11 -19.39 -1.91
CA VAL A 296 8.22 -19.21 -0.47
C VAL A 296 8.93 -17.91 -0.21
N SER A 297 8.36 -17.04 0.60
CA SER A 297 8.95 -15.76 0.97
C SER A 297 8.80 -15.49 2.46
N GLY A 298 9.72 -14.73 3.00
CA GLY A 298 9.65 -14.33 4.39
C GLY A 298 10.60 -13.18 4.68
N SER A 299 10.31 -12.47 5.76
CA SER A 299 11.21 -11.45 6.31
C SER A 299 11.16 -11.44 7.82
N TRP A 300 12.22 -10.93 8.43
CA TRP A 300 12.33 -10.67 9.84
C TRP A 300 12.99 -9.30 10.06
N ALA A 301 12.38 -8.49 10.91
CA ALA A 301 12.86 -7.15 11.24
C ALA A 301 12.92 -6.96 12.75
N VAL A 302 13.92 -6.20 13.19
CA VAL A 302 14.10 -5.74 14.56
C VAL A 302 14.21 -4.22 14.53
N ASP A 303 13.36 -3.58 15.30
CA ASP A 303 13.33 -2.13 15.43
C ASP A 303 13.55 -1.72 16.88
N ARG A 304 14.24 -0.61 17.04
CA ARG A 304 14.26 0.16 18.26
C ARG A 304 14.00 1.61 17.88
N TYR A 305 12.98 2.20 18.46
CA TYR A 305 12.66 3.60 18.21
C TYR A 305 12.16 4.28 19.46
N ASP A 306 12.60 5.51 19.62
CA ASP A 306 12.11 6.39 20.68
C ASP A 306 10.71 6.86 20.37
N VAL A 307 9.93 7.21 21.38
CA VAL A 307 8.52 7.57 21.24
C VAL A 307 8.28 9.01 21.70
N PRO A 308 8.32 9.99 20.80
CA PRO A 308 7.98 11.38 21.09
C PRO A 308 6.45 11.57 21.06
N LEU A 309 5.75 11.22 22.15
CA LEU A 309 4.28 11.25 22.20
C LEU A 309 3.71 12.64 22.36
N SER A 310 4.36 13.51 23.11
CA SER A 310 3.91 14.87 23.36
C SER A 310 5.08 15.84 23.37
N TRP A 311 4.83 17.02 22.84
CA TRP A 311 5.83 18.08 22.87
C TRP A 311 5.82 18.81 24.19
N CYS A 312 6.91 19.49 24.51
CA CYS A 312 7.02 20.29 25.72
C CYS A 312 6.10 21.50 25.70
N ASN A 313 5.21 21.59 26.70
CA ASN A 313 4.28 22.68 26.87
C ASN A 313 4.88 23.83 27.68
N ARG A 314 4.14 24.98 27.68
CA ARG A 314 4.54 26.17 28.40
C ARG A 314 4.69 25.90 29.89
N GLY A 315 5.88 26.15 30.44
CA GLY A 315 6.21 25.98 31.86
C GLY A 315 6.80 24.63 32.24
N GLU A 316 6.81 23.67 31.31
CA GLU A 316 7.36 22.33 31.51
C GLU A 316 8.72 22.15 30.81
N CYS A 317 9.05 23.05 29.90
CA CYS A 317 10.34 23.09 29.23
C CYS A 317 11.38 23.68 30.17
N ASP A 318 12.60 23.14 30.06
CA ASP A 318 13.76 23.52 30.85
C ASP A 318 13.98 25.04 31.00
N ASP A 319 15.12 25.44 31.52
CA ASP A 319 15.50 26.84 31.78
C ASP A 319 15.47 27.78 30.58
N ARG A 320 15.11 27.30 29.37
CA ARG A 320 14.95 28.14 28.17
C ARG A 320 13.73 29.04 28.25
N GLY A 321 12.85 28.87 29.25
CA GLY A 321 11.74 29.78 29.57
C GLY A 321 10.73 29.98 28.43
N GLN A 322 10.68 29.08 27.49
CA GLN A 322 10.00 29.24 26.21
C GLN A 322 8.55 28.84 26.23
N VAL A 323 7.76 29.50 25.42
CA VAL A 323 6.31 29.32 25.38
C VAL A 323 5.93 28.02 24.68
N TYR A 324 6.71 27.57 23.70
CA TYR A 324 6.47 26.36 22.93
C TYR A 324 7.78 25.80 22.39
N GLN A 325 8.00 24.51 22.62
CA GLN A 325 9.11 23.74 22.08
C GLN A 325 8.59 22.49 21.34
N PRO A 326 8.07 22.64 20.13
CA PRO A 326 7.37 21.56 19.42
C PRO A 326 8.30 20.43 18.95
N TYR A 327 9.63 20.58 19.11
CA TYR A 327 10.63 19.56 18.83
C TYR A 327 11.23 18.95 20.10
N MET A 328 10.83 19.42 21.28
CA MET A 328 11.21 18.85 22.57
C MET A 328 10.05 18.06 23.17
N ILE A 329 10.38 17.01 23.89
CA ILE A 329 9.38 16.16 24.56
C ILE A 329 9.02 16.69 25.96
N ASP A 330 7.87 16.22 26.46
CA ASP A 330 7.55 16.34 27.88
C ASP A 330 8.53 15.50 28.71
N ARG A 331 9.04 16.07 29.81
CA ARG A 331 9.98 15.39 30.73
C ARG A 331 9.38 14.14 31.36
N ALA A 332 8.06 14.07 31.51
CA ALA A 332 7.35 12.89 32.02
C ALA A 332 7.50 11.68 31.07
N GLU A 333 7.80 11.92 29.79
CA GLU A 333 7.97 10.89 28.75
C GLU A 333 9.45 10.63 28.43
N ALA A 334 10.39 11.24 29.17
CA ALA A 334 11.82 11.10 28.90
C ALA A 334 12.30 9.64 29.02
N GLY A 335 12.89 9.11 27.94
CA GLY A 335 13.34 7.73 27.84
C GLY A 335 12.27 6.74 27.34
N ALA A 336 11.09 7.22 26.95
CA ALA A 336 10.07 6.37 26.33
C ALA A 336 10.57 5.83 24.98
N ARG A 337 10.51 4.51 24.81
CA ARG A 337 10.93 3.83 23.58
C ARG A 337 10.14 2.55 23.34
N THR A 338 10.12 2.09 22.12
CA THR A 338 9.59 0.79 21.72
C THR A 338 10.71 -0.07 21.13
N ASP A 339 10.86 -1.27 21.63
CA ASP A 339 11.64 -2.35 21.05
C ASP A 339 10.65 -3.30 20.33
N SER A 340 10.82 -3.52 19.02
CA SER A 340 9.89 -4.31 18.21
C SER A 340 10.62 -5.42 17.45
N ARG A 341 9.99 -6.57 17.35
CA ARG A 341 10.41 -7.69 16.48
C ARG A 341 9.20 -8.15 15.68
N LYS A 342 9.37 -8.24 14.40
CA LYS A 342 8.27 -8.60 13.48
C LYS A 342 8.78 -9.41 12.31
N GLY A 343 7.92 -10.26 11.78
CA GLY A 343 8.31 -11.06 10.63
C GLY A 343 7.12 -11.83 10.06
N TYR A 344 7.31 -12.32 8.86
CA TYR A 344 6.34 -13.19 8.21
C TYR A 344 7.03 -14.33 7.47
N LEU A 345 6.27 -15.40 7.26
CA LEU A 345 6.58 -16.49 6.34
C LEU A 345 5.32 -16.78 5.51
N ALA A 346 5.49 -16.87 4.20
CA ALA A 346 4.40 -17.18 3.29
C ALA A 346 4.86 -18.20 2.25
N ALA A 347 3.97 -19.13 1.91
CA ALA A 347 4.18 -20.11 0.86
C ALA A 347 2.97 -20.14 -0.07
N GLN A 348 3.20 -20.14 -1.37
CA GLN A 348 2.17 -20.24 -2.40
C GLN A 348 2.52 -21.33 -3.41
N LEU A 349 1.64 -22.30 -3.55
CA LEU A 349 1.71 -23.33 -4.56
C LEU A 349 0.65 -23.07 -5.64
N ARG A 350 1.06 -22.88 -6.87
CA ARG A 350 0.21 -22.75 -8.05
C ARG A 350 0.38 -23.97 -8.95
N ARG A 351 -0.72 -24.56 -9.38
CA ARG A 351 -0.72 -25.65 -10.38
C ARG A 351 -1.73 -25.38 -11.48
N THR A 352 -1.24 -25.33 -12.71
CA THR A 352 -2.04 -25.30 -13.92
C THR A 352 -2.39 -26.74 -14.29
N VAL A 353 -3.66 -27.10 -14.16
CA VAL A 353 -4.17 -28.45 -14.47
C VAL A 353 -4.42 -28.57 -15.96
N SER A 354 -4.95 -27.52 -16.58
CA SER A 354 -5.17 -27.40 -18.02
C SER A 354 -5.09 -25.92 -18.43
N PRO A 355 -5.06 -25.60 -19.73
CA PRO A 355 -5.11 -24.22 -20.16
C PRO A 355 -6.32 -23.42 -19.60
N LYS A 356 -7.37 -24.10 -19.17
CA LYS A 356 -8.60 -23.49 -18.67
C LYS A 356 -8.77 -23.58 -17.17
N LEU A 357 -7.92 -24.30 -16.45
CA LEU A 357 -8.07 -24.55 -15.01
C LEU A 357 -6.73 -24.52 -14.29
N ALA A 358 -6.66 -23.72 -13.26
CA ALA A 358 -5.56 -23.72 -12.30
C ALA A 358 -6.12 -23.71 -10.86
N TRP A 359 -5.31 -24.17 -9.91
CA TRP A 359 -5.57 -23.96 -8.50
C TRP A 359 -4.36 -23.36 -7.81
N VAL A 360 -4.63 -22.65 -6.73
CA VAL A 360 -3.63 -22.01 -5.88
C VAL A 360 -3.94 -22.40 -4.44
N ALA A 361 -2.92 -22.87 -3.73
CA ALA A 361 -2.94 -23.03 -2.28
C ALA A 361 -1.91 -22.10 -1.66
N ARG A 362 -2.26 -21.45 -0.56
CA ARG A 362 -1.43 -20.48 0.12
C ARG A 362 -1.48 -20.69 1.62
N GLY A 363 -0.33 -20.57 2.28
CA GLY A 363 -0.21 -20.55 3.73
C GLY A 363 0.63 -19.38 4.17
N SER A 364 0.33 -18.80 5.34
CA SER A 364 1.09 -17.68 5.89
C SER A 364 1.12 -17.69 7.41
N TRP A 365 2.19 -17.14 7.95
CA TRP A 365 2.36 -16.79 9.34
C TRP A 365 2.94 -15.39 9.44
N LEU A 366 2.38 -14.58 10.33
CA LEU A 366 2.83 -13.22 10.64
C LEU A 366 2.96 -13.11 12.16
N ARG A 367 4.09 -12.61 12.63
CA ARG A 367 4.35 -12.33 14.04
C ARG A 367 4.70 -10.88 14.27
N THR A 368 4.14 -10.31 15.33
CA THR A 368 4.50 -9.00 15.87
C THR A 368 4.76 -9.13 17.36
N HIS A 369 5.87 -8.54 17.82
CA HIS A 369 6.20 -8.45 19.23
C HIS A 369 6.72 -7.05 19.49
N PHE A 370 6.17 -6.37 20.46
CA PHE A 370 6.65 -5.07 20.92
C PHE A 370 6.84 -5.06 22.43
N THR A 371 7.78 -4.22 22.89
CA THR A 371 7.97 -3.88 24.30
C THR A 371 8.05 -2.36 24.36
N ASP A 372 7.04 -1.74 24.94
CA ASP A 372 6.98 -0.31 25.19
C ASP A 372 7.57 -0.02 26.58
N VAL A 373 8.68 0.67 26.60
CA VAL A 373 9.36 1.10 27.83
C VAL A 373 9.04 2.56 28.06
N ARG A 374 8.40 2.87 29.15
CA ARG A 374 8.08 4.24 29.58
C ARG A 374 8.61 4.48 30.98
N PRO A 375 8.76 5.74 31.42
CA PRO A 375 9.18 6.03 32.80
C PRO A 375 8.27 5.43 33.87
N SER A 376 6.97 5.30 33.55
CA SER A 376 5.93 4.82 34.48
C SER A 376 5.72 3.31 34.44
N ALA A 377 6.01 2.64 33.30
CA ALA A 377 5.71 1.23 33.09
C ALA A 377 6.51 0.63 31.93
N THR A 378 6.64 -0.70 31.94
CA THR A 378 7.07 -1.47 30.76
C THR A 378 5.96 -2.41 30.39
N GLU A 379 5.48 -2.32 29.15
CA GLU A 379 4.34 -3.09 28.63
C GLU A 379 4.78 -3.87 27.39
N PHE A 380 4.25 -5.06 27.20
CA PHE A 380 4.56 -5.86 26.02
C PHE A 380 3.28 -6.33 25.29
N GLY A 381 3.48 -6.74 24.04
CA GLY A 381 2.44 -7.44 23.28
C GLY A 381 3.04 -8.35 22.23
N ILE A 382 2.45 -9.53 22.10
CA ILE A 382 2.80 -10.53 21.10
C ILE A 382 1.51 -10.87 20.34
N GLY A 383 1.56 -10.79 19.01
CA GLY A 383 0.49 -11.22 18.13
C GLY A 383 1.02 -12.19 17.09
N ASP A 384 0.42 -13.36 17.00
CA ASP A 384 0.65 -14.33 15.94
C ASP A 384 -0.61 -14.44 15.07
N ARG A 385 -0.44 -14.41 13.75
CA ARG A 385 -1.53 -14.62 12.79
C ARG A 385 -1.15 -15.71 11.81
N PHE A 386 -2.00 -16.71 11.70
CA PHE A 386 -1.89 -17.79 10.73
C PHE A 386 -2.98 -17.64 9.68
N GLY A 387 -2.65 -17.93 8.43
CA GLY A 387 -3.60 -17.86 7.32
C GLY A 387 -3.43 -19.04 6.36
N ALA A 388 -4.53 -19.53 5.83
CA ALA A 388 -4.56 -20.52 4.76
C ALA A 388 -5.64 -20.16 3.74
N GLU A 389 -5.33 -20.27 2.45
CA GLU A 389 -6.27 -20.03 1.34
C GLU A 389 -6.15 -21.14 0.30
N GLY A 390 -7.29 -21.59 -0.21
CA GLY A 390 -7.38 -22.44 -1.39
C GLY A 390 -8.32 -21.82 -2.41
N ARG A 391 -7.89 -21.70 -3.69
CA ARG A 391 -8.74 -21.17 -4.75
C ARG A 391 -8.59 -21.91 -6.07
N LEU A 392 -9.67 -21.93 -6.83
CA LEU A 392 -9.75 -22.42 -8.20
C LEU A 392 -9.93 -21.22 -9.16
N GLU A 393 -9.17 -21.21 -10.24
CA GLU A 393 -9.20 -20.23 -11.31
C GLU A 393 -9.59 -20.95 -12.60
N SER A 394 -10.73 -20.56 -13.19
CA SER A 394 -11.28 -21.21 -14.37
C SER A 394 -11.56 -20.20 -15.49
N HIS A 395 -11.19 -20.59 -16.70
CA HIS A 395 -11.50 -19.86 -17.94
C HIS A 395 -12.34 -20.77 -18.84
N PRO A 396 -13.67 -20.88 -18.58
CA PRO A 396 -14.54 -21.76 -19.38
C PRO A 396 -14.47 -21.48 -20.88
N ASP A 397 -14.34 -20.21 -21.22
CA ASP A 397 -14.15 -19.70 -22.58
C ASP A 397 -13.28 -18.44 -22.58
N SER A 398 -13.01 -17.86 -23.74
CA SER A 398 -12.17 -16.66 -23.90
C SER A 398 -12.82 -15.36 -23.40
N SER A 399 -14.11 -15.39 -23.08
CA SER A 399 -14.87 -14.23 -22.62
C SER A 399 -15.15 -14.24 -21.12
N ARG A 400 -14.87 -15.36 -20.42
CA ARG A 400 -15.27 -15.56 -19.04
C ARG A 400 -14.14 -16.09 -18.15
N THR A 401 -13.95 -15.45 -17.03
CA THR A 401 -13.07 -15.90 -15.93
C THR A 401 -13.92 -16.11 -14.67
N VAL A 402 -13.71 -17.21 -13.98
CA VAL A 402 -14.38 -17.54 -12.72
C VAL A 402 -13.35 -17.90 -11.68
N VAL A 403 -13.46 -17.33 -10.50
CA VAL A 403 -12.63 -17.63 -9.34
C VAL A 403 -13.54 -18.03 -8.17
N VAL A 404 -13.24 -19.15 -7.53
CA VAL A 404 -13.89 -19.56 -6.28
C VAL A 404 -12.83 -19.95 -5.29
N GLY A 405 -13.00 -19.62 -4.02
CA GLY A 405 -12.03 -19.95 -2.99
C GLY A 405 -12.59 -19.94 -1.59
N ALA A 406 -11.80 -20.51 -0.69
CA ALA A 406 -12.02 -20.47 0.74
C ALA A 406 -10.74 -20.08 1.46
N GLU A 407 -10.89 -19.41 2.60
CA GLU A 407 -9.81 -18.84 3.39
C GLU A 407 -10.12 -19.02 4.87
N GLY A 408 -9.11 -19.35 5.66
CA GLY A 408 -9.19 -19.40 7.11
C GLY A 408 -8.04 -18.62 7.73
N THR A 409 -8.30 -17.86 8.80
CA THR A 409 -7.26 -17.19 9.58
C THR A 409 -7.49 -17.39 11.08
N SER A 410 -6.38 -17.49 11.83
CA SER A 410 -6.37 -17.48 13.29
C SER A 410 -5.39 -16.41 13.74
N SER A 411 -5.77 -15.61 14.72
CA SER A 411 -4.92 -14.62 15.37
C SER A 411 -4.96 -14.84 16.88
N ASP A 412 -3.78 -15.00 17.48
CA ASP A 412 -3.59 -15.15 18.91
C ASP A 412 -2.79 -13.95 19.43
N VAL A 413 -3.28 -13.33 20.50
CA VAL A 413 -2.69 -12.11 21.08
C VAL A 413 -2.51 -12.31 22.57
N THR A 414 -1.33 -11.92 23.08
CA THR A 414 -1.05 -11.82 24.52
C THR A 414 -0.35 -10.49 24.78
N SER A 415 -0.94 -9.67 25.63
CA SER A 415 -0.43 -8.32 25.89
C SER A 415 -0.83 -7.80 27.26
N ASP A 416 0.03 -7.02 27.91
CA ASP A 416 -0.29 -6.28 29.12
C ASP A 416 -1.41 -5.24 28.89
N ILE A 417 -1.47 -4.70 27.65
CA ILE A 417 -2.41 -3.63 27.30
C ILE A 417 -3.78 -4.20 26.84
N PHE A 418 -3.79 -5.38 26.21
CA PHE A 418 -5.01 -5.94 25.59
C PHE A 418 -5.52 -7.22 26.26
N GLY A 419 -4.71 -7.86 27.15
CA GLY A 419 -4.99 -9.19 27.67
C GLY A 419 -4.60 -10.31 26.71
N THR A 420 -5.16 -11.52 26.96
CA THR A 420 -4.94 -12.71 26.12
C THR A 420 -6.24 -13.05 25.42
N HIS A 421 -6.23 -12.96 24.10
CA HIS A 421 -7.40 -13.14 23.24
C HIS A 421 -7.06 -13.88 21.96
N SER A 422 -8.07 -14.55 21.37
CA SER A 422 -7.96 -15.21 20.08
C SER A 422 -9.09 -14.84 19.15
N GLN A 423 -8.82 -14.80 17.84
CA GLN A 423 -9.82 -14.57 16.81
C GLN A 423 -9.65 -15.59 15.69
N SER A 424 -10.74 -16.23 15.34
CA SER A 424 -10.81 -17.14 14.19
C SER A 424 -11.75 -16.58 13.13
N GLU A 425 -11.31 -16.64 11.87
CA GLU A 425 -12.10 -16.21 10.73
C GLU A 425 -12.10 -17.31 9.68
N PHE A 426 -13.25 -17.55 9.07
CA PHE A 426 -13.41 -18.42 7.92
C PHE A 426 -14.19 -17.67 6.84
N ALA A 427 -13.78 -17.83 5.58
CA ALA A 427 -14.48 -17.18 4.47
C ALA A 427 -14.59 -18.08 3.25
N ALA A 428 -15.69 -17.92 2.51
CA ALA A 428 -15.89 -18.47 1.18
C ALA A 428 -16.23 -17.33 0.22
N TYR A 429 -15.64 -17.34 -0.98
CA TYR A 429 -15.85 -16.28 -1.96
C TYR A 429 -15.93 -16.84 -3.37
N GLY A 430 -16.62 -16.07 -4.24
CA GLY A 430 -16.69 -16.34 -5.65
C GLY A 430 -16.78 -15.07 -6.47
N GLN A 431 -16.15 -15.07 -7.64
CA GLN A 431 -16.19 -13.97 -8.58
C GLN A 431 -16.26 -14.49 -10.01
N SER A 432 -16.95 -13.76 -10.85
CA SER A 432 -16.99 -13.98 -12.30
C SER A 432 -16.78 -12.66 -13.02
N ASP A 433 -15.89 -12.68 -14.02
CA ASP A 433 -15.70 -11.62 -14.98
C ASP A 433 -16.15 -12.11 -16.36
N GLN A 434 -17.03 -11.37 -17.01
CA GLN A 434 -17.60 -11.74 -18.29
C GLN A 434 -17.57 -10.58 -19.28
N ARG A 435 -17.11 -10.87 -20.51
CA ARG A 435 -17.16 -9.96 -21.63
C ARG A 435 -18.42 -10.21 -22.43
N LEU A 436 -19.23 -9.16 -22.61
CA LEU A 436 -20.49 -9.15 -23.37
C LEU A 436 -20.38 -8.10 -24.49
N GLY A 437 -19.80 -8.49 -25.63
CA GLY A 437 -19.44 -7.55 -26.68
C GLY A 437 -18.40 -6.52 -26.20
N PRO A 438 -18.69 -5.21 -26.27
CA PRO A 438 -17.80 -4.16 -25.73
C PRO A 438 -17.89 -4.05 -24.20
N LEU A 439 -18.98 -4.50 -23.60
CA LEU A 439 -19.22 -4.43 -22.17
C LEU A 439 -18.46 -5.53 -21.46
N ARG A 440 -17.82 -5.20 -20.34
CA ARG A 440 -17.33 -6.18 -19.37
C ARG A 440 -18.06 -6.00 -18.05
N VAL A 441 -18.57 -7.10 -17.51
CA VAL A 441 -19.26 -7.17 -16.23
C VAL A 441 -18.42 -8.03 -15.27
N SER A 442 -18.16 -7.50 -14.09
CA SER A 442 -17.46 -8.17 -13.01
C SER A 442 -18.40 -8.27 -11.82
N GLY A 443 -18.64 -9.46 -11.31
CA GLY A 443 -19.52 -9.67 -10.16
C GLY A 443 -18.96 -10.71 -9.21
N GLY A 444 -19.16 -10.50 -7.90
CA GLY A 444 -18.69 -11.45 -6.89
C GLY A 444 -19.32 -11.21 -5.53
N ALA A 445 -19.16 -12.19 -4.66
CA ALA A 445 -19.56 -12.12 -3.27
C ALA A 445 -18.62 -12.92 -2.39
N ARG A 446 -18.55 -12.51 -1.13
CA ARG A 446 -17.80 -13.20 -0.06
C ARG A 446 -18.69 -13.29 1.18
N LEU A 447 -18.66 -14.45 1.80
CA LEU A 447 -19.22 -14.72 3.13
C LEU A 447 -18.06 -14.88 4.10
N ASP A 448 -18.04 -14.08 5.14
CA ASP A 448 -17.07 -14.17 6.24
C ASP A 448 -17.80 -14.59 7.52
N LEU A 449 -17.22 -15.52 8.25
CA LEU A 449 -17.66 -16.00 9.57
C LEU A 449 -16.53 -15.77 10.55
N MET A 450 -16.82 -15.12 11.67
CA MET A 450 -15.81 -14.71 12.63
C MET A 450 -16.27 -15.01 14.06
N ALA A 451 -15.33 -15.46 14.89
CA ALA A 451 -15.51 -15.62 16.34
C ALA A 451 -14.31 -15.05 17.09
N VAL A 452 -14.54 -14.48 18.27
CA VAL A 452 -13.53 -14.00 19.21
C VAL A 452 -13.66 -14.81 20.49
N ASP A 453 -12.56 -15.32 21.03
CA ASP A 453 -12.47 -16.14 22.26
C ASP A 453 -13.45 -17.33 22.29
N GLY A 454 -13.68 -17.95 21.13
CA GLY A 454 -14.64 -19.06 21.01
C GLY A 454 -16.10 -18.67 21.18
N GLY A 455 -16.41 -17.36 21.20
CA GLY A 455 -17.76 -16.84 21.34
C GLY A 455 -18.65 -17.08 20.12
N SER A 456 -19.76 -16.37 20.04
CA SER A 456 -20.75 -16.50 18.96
C SER A 456 -20.19 -16.09 17.59
N LEU A 457 -20.55 -16.86 16.56
CA LEU A 457 -20.19 -16.56 15.17
C LEU A 457 -20.92 -15.30 14.67
N THR A 458 -20.14 -14.37 14.13
CA THR A 458 -20.66 -13.21 13.42
C THR A 458 -20.46 -13.40 11.94
N ALA A 459 -21.51 -13.22 11.13
CA ALA A 459 -21.50 -13.45 9.70
C ALA A 459 -21.61 -12.13 8.93
N PHE A 460 -20.82 -12.00 7.85
CA PHE A 460 -20.86 -10.87 6.92
C PHE A 460 -20.91 -11.33 5.48
N VAL A 461 -21.75 -10.65 4.67
CA VAL A 461 -21.79 -10.84 3.21
C VAL A 461 -21.34 -9.56 2.54
N SER A 462 -20.33 -9.68 1.69
CA SER A 462 -19.72 -8.59 0.93
C SER A 462 -19.90 -8.80 -0.57
N PRO A 463 -21.04 -8.37 -1.15
CA PRO A 463 -21.27 -8.41 -2.59
C PRO A 463 -20.56 -7.27 -3.31
N ARG A 464 -20.22 -7.49 -4.59
CA ARG A 464 -19.67 -6.49 -5.50
C ARG A 464 -20.14 -6.71 -6.91
N ILE A 465 -20.39 -5.63 -7.63
CA ILE A 465 -20.62 -5.62 -9.07
C ILE A 465 -19.87 -4.45 -9.69
N GLY A 466 -19.38 -4.63 -10.91
CA GLY A 466 -18.72 -3.57 -11.65
C GLY A 466 -18.84 -3.76 -13.14
N ILE A 467 -18.74 -2.66 -13.86
CA ILE A 467 -18.94 -2.61 -15.31
C ILE A 467 -17.83 -1.73 -15.90
N THR A 468 -17.27 -2.15 -17.03
CA THR A 468 -16.39 -1.32 -17.84
C THR A 468 -16.84 -1.33 -19.31
N ILE A 469 -16.75 -0.16 -19.95
CA ILE A 469 -17.15 0.05 -21.35
C ILE A 469 -16.05 0.88 -22.03
N PRO A 470 -15.36 0.36 -23.07
CA PRO A 470 -14.48 1.18 -23.89
C PRO A 470 -15.26 2.31 -24.56
N THR A 471 -14.72 3.53 -24.52
CA THR A 471 -15.36 4.68 -25.20
C THR A 471 -15.06 4.72 -26.69
N ASP A 472 -13.99 4.04 -27.13
CA ASP A 472 -13.69 3.77 -28.52
C ASP A 472 -13.34 2.28 -28.70
N ALA A 473 -14.22 1.57 -29.41
CA ALA A 473 -14.01 0.15 -29.69
C ALA A 473 -12.95 -0.12 -30.76
N ARG A 474 -12.50 0.89 -31.50
CA ARG A 474 -11.52 0.77 -32.60
C ARG A 474 -10.10 1.01 -32.15
N GLU A 475 -9.88 1.80 -31.09
CA GLU A 475 -8.58 2.10 -30.56
C GLU A 475 -8.24 1.21 -29.36
N ARG A 476 -7.12 0.48 -29.43
CA ARG A 476 -6.62 -0.41 -28.36
C ARG A 476 -6.28 0.34 -27.06
N ASP A 477 -5.91 1.62 -27.18
CA ASP A 477 -5.63 2.56 -26.09
C ASP A 477 -6.74 3.61 -25.93
N GLY A 478 -7.95 3.32 -26.41
CA GLY A 478 -9.14 4.16 -26.28
C GLY A 478 -9.49 4.46 -24.82
N GLY A 479 -10.38 5.41 -24.63
CA GLY A 479 -10.90 5.73 -23.30
C GLY A 479 -11.76 4.60 -22.72
N LEU A 480 -12.04 4.67 -21.43
CA LEU A 480 -12.79 3.69 -20.67
C LEU A 480 -13.76 4.38 -19.71
N LEU A 481 -15.03 4.02 -19.77
CA LEU A 481 -16.00 4.29 -18.69
C LEU A 481 -16.04 3.11 -17.73
N ARG A 482 -16.12 3.37 -16.45
CA ARG A 482 -16.24 2.34 -15.41
C ARG A 482 -17.26 2.75 -14.35
N ALA A 483 -17.93 1.75 -13.79
CA ALA A 483 -18.78 1.92 -12.62
C ALA A 483 -18.67 0.70 -11.71
N SER A 484 -18.75 0.91 -10.42
CA SER A 484 -18.75 -0.17 -9.44
C SER A 484 -19.60 0.15 -8.22
N LEU A 485 -20.16 -0.91 -7.64
CA LEU A 485 -20.89 -0.90 -6.38
C LEU A 485 -20.42 -2.09 -5.58
N GLY A 486 -20.06 -1.87 -4.30
CA GLY A 486 -19.63 -2.96 -3.43
C GLY A 486 -19.92 -2.65 -1.97
N ARG A 487 -20.09 -3.72 -1.18
CA ARG A 487 -20.17 -3.65 0.27
C ARG A 487 -18.85 -4.11 0.86
N GLY A 488 -18.31 -3.32 1.79
CA GLY A 488 -17.15 -3.66 2.60
C GLY A 488 -17.50 -3.73 4.08
N PHE A 489 -16.69 -4.47 4.85
CA PHE A 489 -16.76 -4.48 6.29
C PHE A 489 -15.35 -4.51 6.90
N ARG A 490 -15.27 -4.17 8.19
CA ARG A 490 -14.06 -4.32 9.00
C ARG A 490 -14.44 -4.82 10.39
N ALA A 491 -13.84 -5.93 10.79
CA ALA A 491 -13.92 -6.42 12.15
C ALA A 491 -13.17 -5.48 13.11
N PRO A 492 -13.66 -5.25 14.34
CA PRO A 492 -12.87 -4.62 15.37
C PRO A 492 -11.62 -5.45 15.67
N THR A 493 -10.48 -4.81 15.85
CA THR A 493 -9.24 -5.48 16.25
C THR A 493 -9.28 -5.86 17.75
N MET A 494 -8.35 -6.73 18.17
CA MET A 494 -8.20 -7.05 19.58
C MET A 494 -7.89 -5.80 20.40
N ALA A 495 -6.98 -4.96 19.90
CA ALA A 495 -6.67 -3.70 20.55
C ALA A 495 -7.88 -2.78 20.71
N GLU A 496 -8.73 -2.65 19.68
CA GLU A 496 -9.93 -1.81 19.80
C GLU A 496 -10.93 -2.31 20.83
N ARG A 497 -11.07 -3.64 20.98
CA ARG A 497 -12.00 -4.26 21.92
C ARG A 497 -11.51 -4.21 23.36
N PHE A 498 -10.21 -4.43 23.56
CA PHE A 498 -9.68 -4.81 24.86
C PHE A 498 -8.62 -3.86 25.41
N VAL A 499 -8.26 -2.78 24.69
CA VAL A 499 -7.26 -1.81 25.15
C VAL A 499 -7.62 -1.22 26.51
N HIS A 500 -6.68 -1.36 27.44
CA HIS A 500 -6.73 -0.71 28.76
C HIS A 500 -5.35 -0.09 29.04
N THR A 501 -5.23 1.20 28.88
CA THR A 501 -3.96 1.93 29.02
C THR A 501 -4.21 3.40 29.32
N PHE A 502 -3.15 4.17 29.50
CA PHE A 502 -3.22 5.64 29.59
C PHE A 502 -2.65 6.24 28.29
N ALA A 503 -3.37 7.15 27.69
CA ALA A 503 -2.95 7.88 26.50
C ALA A 503 -3.35 9.34 26.60
N LEU A 504 -2.46 10.27 26.28
CA LEU A 504 -2.69 11.73 26.35
C LEU A 504 -3.24 12.20 27.70
N GLY A 505 -2.82 11.56 28.80
CA GLY A 505 -3.29 11.88 30.14
C GLY A 505 -4.67 11.31 30.51
N PHE A 506 -5.31 10.51 29.64
CA PHE A 506 -6.61 9.90 29.88
C PHE A 506 -6.52 8.38 29.98
N GLU A 507 -7.35 7.80 30.85
CA GLU A 507 -7.56 6.35 30.92
C GLU A 507 -8.37 5.91 29.69
N VAL A 508 -7.83 4.99 28.89
CA VAL A 508 -8.53 4.32 27.78
C VAL A 508 -9.11 3.02 28.32
N ILE A 509 -10.42 2.84 28.25
CA ILE A 509 -11.11 1.66 28.79
C ILE A 509 -11.64 0.74 27.68
N PRO A 510 -11.65 -0.60 27.91
CA PRO A 510 -12.07 -1.58 26.91
C PRO A 510 -13.57 -1.49 26.55
N ASN A 511 -13.89 -1.93 25.32
CA ASN A 511 -15.27 -2.14 24.87
C ASN A 511 -15.39 -3.48 24.09
N PRO A 512 -15.56 -4.62 24.80
CA PRO A 512 -15.70 -5.93 24.17
C PRO A 512 -16.92 -6.05 23.24
N THR A 513 -17.92 -5.17 23.39
CA THR A 513 -19.18 -5.21 22.64
C THR A 513 -19.12 -4.52 21.28
N LEU A 514 -17.96 -4.06 20.85
CA LEU A 514 -17.78 -3.44 19.54
C LEU A 514 -18.27 -4.34 18.41
N ARG A 515 -19.07 -3.73 17.54
CA ARG A 515 -19.61 -4.34 16.33
C ARG A 515 -18.72 -4.02 15.14
N PRO A 516 -18.69 -4.89 14.11
CA PRO A 516 -17.99 -4.59 12.86
C PRO A 516 -18.55 -3.36 12.15
N GLU A 517 -17.63 -2.56 11.62
CA GLU A 517 -17.94 -1.47 10.70
C GLU A 517 -18.40 -2.03 9.35
N ASN A 518 -19.28 -1.34 8.67
CA ASN A 518 -19.68 -1.71 7.32
C ASN A 518 -19.96 -0.47 6.45
N ALA A 519 -19.75 -0.62 5.13
CA ALA A 519 -20.00 0.44 4.17
C ALA A 519 -20.47 -0.07 2.82
N TRP A 520 -21.31 0.71 2.17
CA TRP A 520 -21.58 0.63 0.75
C TRP A 520 -20.78 1.69 0.03
N SER A 521 -20.03 1.29 -0.98
CA SER A 521 -19.24 2.19 -1.81
C SER A 521 -19.70 2.11 -3.26
N PHE A 522 -19.90 3.27 -3.86
CA PHE A 522 -20.25 3.46 -5.27
C PHE A 522 -19.19 4.34 -5.94
N GLU A 523 -18.81 4.00 -7.16
CA GLU A 523 -17.87 4.77 -7.98
C GLU A 523 -18.32 4.78 -9.43
N VAL A 524 -18.17 5.95 -10.08
CA VAL A 524 -18.21 6.11 -11.54
C VAL A 524 -16.95 6.83 -11.97
N GLY A 525 -16.27 6.33 -12.98
CA GLY A 525 -15.02 6.91 -13.45
C GLY A 525 -14.87 6.84 -14.96
N HIS A 526 -13.98 7.69 -15.46
CA HIS A 526 -13.61 7.77 -16.87
C HIS A 526 -12.11 7.90 -17.03
N ILE A 527 -11.53 7.06 -17.86
CA ILE A 527 -10.16 7.21 -18.35
C ILE A 527 -10.27 7.74 -19.78
N SER A 528 -9.65 8.87 -20.06
CA SER A 528 -9.69 9.44 -21.42
C SER A 528 -8.82 8.63 -22.40
N PRO A 529 -9.10 8.67 -23.70
CA PRO A 529 -8.07 8.39 -24.70
C PRO A 529 -6.91 9.37 -24.53
N PRO A 530 -5.76 9.16 -25.20
CA PRO A 530 -4.69 10.14 -25.22
C PRO A 530 -5.21 11.50 -25.75
N LEU A 531 -5.14 12.52 -24.89
CA LEU A 531 -5.51 13.90 -25.23
C LEU A 531 -4.29 14.63 -25.77
N LEU A 532 -4.46 15.40 -26.85
CA LEU A 532 -3.37 16.13 -27.51
C LEU A 532 -2.15 15.24 -27.87
N GLY A 533 -2.30 13.92 -27.86
CA GLY A 533 -1.25 12.94 -28.12
C GLY A 533 -0.19 12.76 -27.00
N PHE A 534 -0.19 13.59 -25.96
CA PHE A 534 0.83 13.57 -24.92
C PHE A 534 0.30 13.55 -23.47
N MET A 535 -1.01 13.52 -23.24
CA MET A 535 -1.58 13.49 -21.89
C MET A 535 -2.79 12.55 -21.81
N ARG A 536 -3.07 12.04 -20.62
CA ARG A 536 -4.23 11.21 -20.29
C ARG A 536 -4.82 11.62 -18.95
N LEU A 537 -6.14 11.67 -18.90
CA LEU A 537 -6.91 11.93 -17.68
C LEU A 537 -7.53 10.63 -17.18
N ASP A 538 -7.44 10.38 -15.88
CA ASP A 538 -8.26 9.41 -15.14
C ASP A 538 -9.02 10.17 -14.05
N ALA A 539 -10.35 10.14 -14.08
CA ALA A 539 -11.18 10.81 -13.11
C ALA A 539 -12.30 9.90 -12.62
N ALA A 540 -12.60 9.96 -11.33
CA ALA A 540 -13.68 9.20 -10.70
C ALA A 540 -14.40 10.04 -9.66
N ALA A 541 -15.72 9.93 -9.64
CA ALA A 541 -16.57 10.36 -8.54
C ALA A 541 -16.91 9.14 -7.68
N PHE A 542 -16.80 9.28 -6.37
CA PHE A 542 -17.05 8.20 -5.43
C PHE A 542 -17.95 8.64 -4.29
N TRP A 543 -18.65 7.66 -3.70
CA TRP A 543 -19.58 7.85 -2.61
C TRP A 543 -19.59 6.62 -1.72
N THR A 544 -19.37 6.81 -0.42
CA THR A 544 -19.35 5.75 0.57
C THR A 544 -20.28 6.10 1.72
N GLU A 545 -21.24 5.23 2.02
CA GLU A 545 -22.10 5.30 3.22
C GLU A 545 -21.62 4.25 4.21
N ALA A 546 -21.01 4.70 5.29
CA ALA A 546 -20.50 3.87 6.37
C ALA A 546 -21.44 3.88 7.58
N ARG A 547 -21.49 2.75 8.29
CA ARG A 547 -22.23 2.56 9.52
C ARG A 547 -21.36 1.89 10.56
N ASP A 548 -21.67 2.15 11.82
CA ASP A 548 -21.01 1.57 12.99
C ASP A 548 -19.48 1.84 12.99
N LEU A 549 -19.04 3.00 12.46
CA LEU A 549 -17.64 3.38 12.53
C LEU A 549 -17.17 3.43 13.98
N ILE A 550 -16.01 2.83 14.23
CA ILE A 550 -15.37 2.80 15.54
C ILE A 550 -14.50 4.03 15.66
N GLU A 551 -14.84 4.90 16.60
CA GLU A 551 -14.11 6.15 16.87
C GLU A 551 -13.97 6.34 18.39
N PRO A 552 -12.90 7.01 18.88
CA PRO A 552 -12.75 7.30 20.30
C PRO A 552 -13.82 8.28 20.78
N GLN A 553 -14.39 8.02 21.93
CA GLN A 553 -15.36 8.88 22.60
C GLN A 553 -14.89 9.24 23.99
N VAL A 554 -15.09 10.50 24.35
CA VAL A 554 -14.86 10.98 25.71
C VAL A 554 -16.10 10.67 26.56
N LEU A 555 -15.87 9.96 27.65
CA LEU A 555 -16.88 9.62 28.63
C LEU A 555 -16.64 10.44 29.89
N LEU A 556 -17.64 11.25 30.28
CA LEU A 556 -17.64 11.94 31.55
C LEU A 556 -18.31 11.02 32.57
N ILE A 557 -17.54 10.48 33.51
CA ILE A 557 -18.03 9.60 34.58
C ILE A 557 -18.10 10.42 35.87
N PRO A 558 -19.31 10.58 36.44
CA PRO A 558 -19.47 11.30 37.71
C PRO A 558 -18.59 10.71 38.85
N PRO A 559 -18.01 11.53 39.75
CA PRO A 559 -18.26 12.98 39.85
C PRO A 559 -17.45 13.81 38.82
N ASP A 560 -16.26 13.46 38.37
CA ASP A 560 -15.44 14.31 37.47
C ASP A 560 -14.36 13.54 36.72
N THR A 561 -14.55 12.23 36.47
CA THR A 561 -13.53 11.39 35.76
C THR A 561 -13.80 11.41 34.29
N VAL A 562 -12.75 11.76 33.51
CA VAL A 562 -12.73 11.70 32.05
C VAL A 562 -12.04 10.43 31.60
N ARG A 563 -12.71 9.65 30.78
CA ARG A 563 -12.15 8.42 30.15
C ARG A 563 -12.37 8.43 28.65
N ILE A 564 -11.55 7.69 27.94
CA ILE A 564 -11.71 7.46 26.49
C ILE A 564 -12.17 6.01 26.29
N GLN A 565 -13.14 5.81 25.41
CA GLN A 565 -13.58 4.49 25.00
C GLN A 565 -13.83 4.46 23.50
N LEU A 566 -13.40 3.41 22.83
CA LEU A 566 -13.75 3.17 21.43
C LEU A 566 -15.20 2.70 21.32
N GLN A 567 -16.00 3.35 20.48
CA GLN A 567 -17.43 3.07 20.35
C GLN A 567 -17.88 3.07 18.88
N ASN A 568 -18.94 2.30 18.57
CA ASN A 568 -19.63 2.34 17.28
C ASN A 568 -20.63 3.51 17.26
N VAL A 569 -20.15 4.70 16.99
CA VAL A 569 -20.96 5.91 17.22
C VAL A 569 -21.44 6.58 15.96
N VAL A 570 -20.92 6.22 14.78
CA VAL A 570 -21.02 7.10 13.62
C VAL A 570 -21.65 6.41 12.41
N ARG A 571 -22.68 7.04 11.86
CA ARG A 571 -23.00 6.94 10.44
C ARG A 571 -22.19 8.01 9.72
N ALA A 572 -21.43 7.63 8.72
CA ALA A 572 -20.61 8.58 8.00
C ALA A 572 -20.84 8.47 6.50
N ARG A 573 -20.83 9.63 5.87
CA ARG A 573 -20.78 9.76 4.42
C ARG A 573 -19.44 10.29 4.03
N ILE A 574 -18.81 9.64 3.06
CA ILE A 574 -17.56 10.09 2.45
C ILE A 574 -17.81 10.15 0.94
N ALA A 575 -17.77 11.34 0.37
CA ALA A 575 -17.98 11.54 -1.06
C ALA A 575 -16.89 12.43 -1.63
N GLY A 576 -16.58 12.27 -2.90
CA GLY A 576 -15.53 13.09 -3.49
C GLY A 576 -15.29 12.82 -4.95
N ILE A 577 -14.28 13.53 -5.46
CA ILE A 577 -13.75 13.39 -6.82
C ILE A 577 -12.25 13.13 -6.68
N ASP A 578 -11.77 12.16 -7.42
CA ASP A 578 -10.36 11.82 -7.54
C ASP A 578 -9.98 11.90 -9.02
N ALA A 579 -9.02 12.74 -9.35
CA ALA A 579 -8.60 12.97 -10.72
C ALA A 579 -7.08 12.97 -10.82
N SER A 580 -6.55 12.36 -11.87
CA SER A 580 -5.12 12.41 -12.19
C SER A 580 -4.89 12.63 -13.67
N VAL A 581 -3.90 13.45 -13.98
CA VAL A 581 -3.42 13.69 -15.34
C VAL A 581 -1.98 13.20 -15.40
N VAL A 582 -1.70 12.31 -16.33
CA VAL A 582 -0.34 11.92 -16.70
C VAL A 582 -0.01 12.54 -18.04
N ALA A 583 1.11 13.21 -18.14
CA ALA A 583 1.57 13.87 -19.36
C ALA A 583 3.01 13.46 -19.69
N ALA A 584 3.29 13.25 -20.98
CA ALA A 584 4.62 13.01 -21.52
C ALA A 584 4.88 13.94 -22.73
N PRO A 585 5.01 15.26 -22.50
CA PRO A 585 5.13 16.24 -23.58
C PRO A 585 6.42 16.06 -24.41
N ILE A 586 7.46 15.48 -23.81
CA ILE A 586 8.66 15.08 -24.51
C ILE A 586 8.84 13.59 -24.23
N PRO A 587 8.40 12.70 -25.15
CA PRO A 587 8.51 11.25 -24.96
C PRO A 587 9.91 10.82 -24.54
N GLN A 588 10.01 9.88 -23.60
CA GLN A 588 11.25 9.36 -23.00
C GLN A 588 12.07 10.36 -22.17
N ARG A 589 11.77 11.67 -22.22
CA ARG A 589 12.53 12.70 -21.51
C ARG A 589 11.77 13.38 -20.40
N LEU A 590 10.53 13.84 -20.65
CA LEU A 590 9.75 14.57 -19.67
C LEU A 590 8.43 13.86 -19.40
N THR A 591 8.24 13.44 -18.16
CA THR A 591 6.96 12.96 -17.65
C THR A 591 6.50 13.86 -16.51
N ALA A 592 5.21 14.11 -16.44
CA ALA A 592 4.60 14.86 -15.35
C ALA A 592 3.28 14.22 -14.95
N THR A 593 2.99 14.24 -13.66
CA THR A 593 1.72 13.78 -13.09
C THR A 593 1.14 14.85 -12.20
N LEU A 594 -0.15 15.12 -12.35
CA LEU A 594 -0.94 15.96 -11.47
C LEU A 594 -2.09 15.14 -10.91
N GLY A 595 -2.18 15.04 -9.61
CA GLY A 595 -3.29 14.41 -8.90
C GLY A 595 -4.06 15.44 -8.08
N TYR A 596 -5.38 15.33 -8.08
CA TYR A 596 -6.26 16.12 -7.23
C TYR A 596 -7.35 15.25 -6.64
N THR A 597 -7.56 15.37 -5.33
CA THR A 597 -8.67 14.72 -4.64
C THR A 597 -9.44 15.74 -3.83
N PHE A 598 -10.73 15.79 -4.07
CA PHE A 598 -11.70 16.52 -3.24
C PHE A 598 -12.46 15.53 -2.37
N LEU A 599 -12.53 15.82 -1.06
CA LEU A 599 -13.25 15.04 -0.06
C LEU A 599 -14.31 15.89 0.62
N SER A 600 -15.52 15.36 0.68
CA SER A 600 -16.61 15.86 1.51
C SER A 600 -17.02 14.76 2.48
N THR A 601 -16.84 15.00 3.76
CA THR A 601 -17.20 14.04 4.81
C THR A 601 -18.28 14.62 5.71
N ASN A 602 -19.19 13.77 6.14
CA ASN A 602 -20.26 14.14 7.07
C ASN A 602 -20.51 12.98 8.03
N ARG A 603 -20.45 13.25 9.34
CA ARG A 603 -20.78 12.28 10.39
C ARG A 603 -22.12 12.63 11.03
N ARG A 604 -22.87 11.60 11.43
CA ARG A 604 -24.08 11.73 12.25
C ARG A 604 -23.94 10.79 13.43
N LEU A 605 -24.07 11.33 14.64
CA LEU A 605 -24.11 10.51 15.85
C LEU A 605 -25.40 9.69 15.86
N SER A 606 -25.30 8.44 16.31
CA SER A 606 -26.47 7.57 16.44
C SER A 606 -27.29 8.00 17.66
N GLY A 607 -28.54 8.43 17.45
CA GLY A 607 -29.46 8.81 18.54
C GLY A 607 -29.73 10.31 18.72
N ASP A 608 -28.96 11.19 18.08
CA ASP A 608 -29.18 12.63 18.17
C ASP A 608 -29.72 13.19 16.84
N SER A 609 -30.99 13.61 16.88
CA SER A 609 -31.64 14.28 15.73
C SER A 609 -31.36 15.78 15.66
N THR A 610 -30.69 16.34 16.67
CA THR A 610 -30.51 17.79 16.85
C THR A 610 -29.08 18.26 16.68
N SER A 611 -28.05 17.38 16.84
CA SER A 611 -26.70 17.74 16.56
C SER A 611 -26.46 17.68 15.05
N GLY A 612 -26.26 18.83 14.43
CA GLY A 612 -25.91 18.97 13.03
C GLY A 612 -24.66 18.12 12.73
N GLY A 613 -24.69 17.37 11.60
CA GLY A 613 -23.57 16.58 11.17
C GLY A 613 -22.31 17.45 11.00
N GLY A 614 -21.15 16.93 11.41
CA GLY A 614 -19.84 17.56 11.26
C GLY A 614 -18.93 16.78 10.33
N PRO A 615 -17.77 17.33 9.95
CA PRO A 615 -16.77 16.60 9.19
C PRO A 615 -16.18 15.44 10.03
N LEU A 616 -15.72 14.39 9.38
CA LEU A 616 -14.93 13.36 10.03
C LEU A 616 -13.54 13.92 10.38
N ALA A 617 -13.03 13.54 11.54
CA ALA A 617 -11.74 14.02 12.02
C ALA A 617 -10.56 13.51 11.15
N PHE A 618 -9.48 14.30 11.08
CA PHE A 618 -8.24 14.00 10.36
C PHE A 618 -8.40 13.78 8.84
N ARG A 619 -9.46 14.31 8.21
CA ARG A 619 -9.67 14.23 6.76
C ARG A 619 -9.53 15.63 6.15
N PRO A 620 -8.45 15.90 5.41
CA PRO A 620 -8.34 17.14 4.65
C PRO A 620 -9.33 17.13 3.48
N ARG A 621 -9.91 18.28 3.19
CA ARG A 621 -10.88 18.43 2.09
C ARG A 621 -10.22 18.38 0.72
N HIS A 622 -9.00 18.89 0.61
CA HIS A 622 -8.26 18.98 -0.66
C HIS A 622 -6.90 18.33 -0.51
N LEU A 623 -6.58 17.44 -1.45
CA LEU A 623 -5.27 16.83 -1.62
C LEU A 623 -4.78 17.12 -3.04
N ILE A 624 -3.54 17.59 -3.19
CA ILE A 624 -2.89 17.80 -4.49
C ILE A 624 -1.54 17.09 -4.44
N THR A 625 -1.23 16.34 -5.50
CA THR A 625 0.09 15.77 -5.72
C THR A 625 0.57 16.16 -7.12
N MET A 626 1.79 16.64 -7.22
CA MET A 626 2.43 16.94 -8.51
C MET A 626 3.78 16.24 -8.54
N SER A 627 4.14 15.66 -9.66
CA SER A 627 5.45 15.06 -9.90
C SER A 627 5.88 15.41 -11.31
N ALA A 628 7.14 15.79 -11.47
CA ALA A 628 7.76 15.97 -12.77
C ALA A 628 9.14 15.32 -12.78
N GLN A 629 9.47 14.64 -13.87
CA GLN A 629 10.76 13.99 -14.09
C GLN A 629 11.28 14.29 -15.47
N TYR A 630 12.48 14.85 -15.54
CA TYR A 630 13.21 15.07 -16.79
C TYR A 630 14.47 14.20 -16.81
N THR A 631 14.66 13.46 -17.89
CA THR A 631 15.81 12.56 -18.08
C THR A 631 16.55 12.93 -19.34
N LEU A 632 17.87 13.12 -19.22
CA LEU A 632 18.77 13.42 -20.35
C LEU A 632 20.02 12.54 -20.26
N GLY A 633 20.06 11.48 -21.07
CA GLY A 633 21.13 10.50 -21.02
C GLY A 633 21.27 9.87 -19.62
N PRO A 634 22.43 9.97 -18.97
CA PRO A 634 22.66 9.38 -17.66
C PRO A 634 22.08 10.21 -16.49
N VAL A 635 21.60 11.43 -16.76
CA VAL A 635 21.16 12.37 -15.72
C VAL A 635 19.64 12.46 -15.69
N GLY A 636 19.08 12.33 -14.50
CA GLY A 636 17.66 12.58 -14.19
C GLY A 636 17.53 13.71 -13.17
N VAL A 637 16.55 14.59 -13.37
CA VAL A 637 16.14 15.59 -12.37
C VAL A 637 14.62 15.56 -12.20
N GLY A 638 14.15 15.74 -10.98
CA GLY A 638 12.72 15.71 -10.71
C GLY A 638 12.33 16.60 -9.55
N ALA A 639 11.03 16.88 -9.47
CA ALA A 639 10.42 17.59 -8.38
C ALA A 639 9.06 16.95 -8.03
N ASP A 640 8.76 16.89 -6.75
CA ASP A 640 7.48 16.42 -6.23
C ASP A 640 6.90 17.49 -5.30
N PHE A 641 5.64 17.82 -5.50
CA PHE A 641 4.91 18.72 -4.61
C PHE A 641 3.68 18.02 -4.04
N ARG A 642 3.47 18.16 -2.73
CA ARG A 642 2.32 17.62 -2.00
C ARG A 642 1.66 18.72 -1.20
N TYR A 643 0.35 18.81 -1.36
CA TYR A 643 -0.50 19.69 -0.59
C TYR A 643 -1.65 18.89 0.04
N ALA A 644 -1.90 19.14 1.33
CA ALA A 644 -3.13 18.72 1.99
C ALA A 644 -3.71 19.94 2.74
N SER A 645 -4.98 20.22 2.54
CA SER A 645 -5.65 21.25 3.35
C SER A 645 -5.66 20.81 4.82
N ARG A 646 -5.69 21.78 5.74
CA ARG A 646 -5.85 21.47 7.16
C ARG A 646 -7.10 20.61 7.37
N PRO A 647 -7.08 19.59 8.24
CA PRO A 647 -8.28 18.86 8.63
C PRO A 647 -9.31 19.82 9.24
N GLU A 648 -10.58 19.64 8.91
CA GLU A 648 -11.67 20.49 9.43
C GLU A 648 -12.02 20.15 10.89
N SER A 649 -11.78 18.91 11.30
CA SER A 649 -12.00 18.41 12.66
C SER A 649 -10.87 17.48 13.08
N ILE A 650 -10.64 17.36 14.37
CA ILE A 650 -9.78 16.38 15.03
C ILE A 650 -10.58 15.68 16.13
N GLU A 651 -10.16 14.47 16.52
CA GLU A 651 -10.71 13.80 17.68
C GLU A 651 -10.26 14.52 18.95
N LEU A 652 -11.09 14.41 20.00
CA LEU A 652 -10.82 14.99 21.32
C LEU A 652 -10.61 16.53 21.27
N GLU A 653 -11.23 17.23 20.31
CA GLU A 653 -11.19 18.69 20.21
C GLU A 653 -11.70 19.33 21.53
N GLY A 654 -10.90 20.24 22.10
CA GLY A 654 -11.17 20.82 23.42
C GLY A 654 -10.41 20.16 24.58
N PHE A 655 -9.89 18.95 24.40
CA PHE A 655 -9.05 18.25 25.38
C PHE A 655 -7.57 18.21 24.99
N VAL A 656 -7.27 18.32 23.70
CA VAL A 656 -5.90 18.36 23.18
C VAL A 656 -5.68 19.64 22.37
N ASP A 657 -4.41 19.96 22.08
CA ASP A 657 -4.08 21.12 21.25
C ASP A 657 -4.69 20.97 19.85
N SER A 658 -5.64 21.83 19.53
CA SER A 658 -6.41 21.79 18.29
C SER A 658 -5.73 22.47 17.10
N ARG A 659 -4.47 22.94 17.24
CA ARG A 659 -3.74 23.60 16.13
C ARG A 659 -3.53 22.64 14.98
N ARG A 660 -3.86 23.11 13.79
CA ARG A 660 -3.81 22.36 12.53
C ARG A 660 -3.25 23.25 11.44
N VAL A 661 -2.21 22.78 10.75
CA VAL A 661 -1.58 23.51 9.66
C VAL A 661 -1.63 22.66 8.40
N ALA A 662 -2.00 23.27 7.29
CA ALA A 662 -1.99 22.59 5.98
C ALA A 662 -0.59 22.11 5.63
N MET A 663 -0.49 20.98 4.93
CA MET A 663 0.75 20.49 4.39
C MET A 663 1.10 21.18 3.06
N ASN A 664 2.33 21.66 2.93
CA ASN A 664 2.91 22.19 1.68
C ASN A 664 4.36 21.68 1.59
N VAL A 665 4.59 20.59 0.89
CA VAL A 665 5.91 19.96 0.82
C VAL A 665 6.39 19.94 -0.62
N LEU A 666 7.58 20.47 -0.85
CA LEU A 666 8.30 20.41 -2.12
C LEU A 666 9.60 19.61 -1.93
N ASP A 667 9.74 18.56 -2.73
CA ASP A 667 10.92 17.69 -2.76
C ASP A 667 11.62 17.86 -4.12
N LEU A 668 12.95 17.92 -4.13
CA LEU A 668 13.78 17.96 -5.34
C LEU A 668 14.64 16.71 -5.41
N ARG A 669 14.75 16.14 -6.61
CA ARG A 669 15.45 14.90 -6.87
C ARG A 669 16.47 15.06 -7.98
N GLY A 670 17.59 14.35 -7.85
CA GLY A 670 18.60 14.20 -8.87
C GLY A 670 19.07 12.75 -8.98
N SER A 671 19.41 12.30 -10.15
CA SER A 671 20.05 11.00 -10.34
C SER A 671 21.11 11.05 -11.45
N TRP A 672 22.12 10.21 -11.29
CA TRP A 672 23.14 10.00 -12.30
C TRP A 672 23.48 8.51 -12.35
N ARG A 673 23.41 7.91 -13.54
CA ARG A 673 23.70 6.49 -13.75
C ARG A 673 24.79 6.29 -14.78
N ARG A 674 25.79 5.47 -14.45
CA ARG A 674 26.84 5.07 -15.38
C ARG A 674 27.24 3.61 -15.14
N GLY A 675 26.93 2.76 -16.11
CA GLY A 675 27.17 1.31 -15.98
C GLY A 675 26.40 0.75 -14.76
N PRO A 676 27.06 0.00 -13.87
CA PRO A 676 26.43 -0.63 -12.72
C PRO A 676 26.22 0.34 -11.54
N VAL A 677 26.67 1.58 -11.63
CA VAL A 677 26.62 2.56 -10.54
C VAL A 677 25.55 3.60 -10.82
N GLU A 678 24.74 3.88 -9.81
CA GLU A 678 23.78 4.96 -9.80
C GLU A 678 23.93 5.78 -8.51
N ILE A 679 23.99 7.11 -8.65
CA ILE A 679 23.97 8.06 -7.54
C ILE A 679 22.65 8.78 -7.58
N ARG A 680 21.97 8.87 -6.44
CA ARG A 680 20.69 9.58 -6.28
C ARG A 680 20.81 10.63 -5.20
N PHE A 681 20.18 11.76 -5.44
CA PHE A 681 20.09 12.88 -4.53
C PHE A 681 18.62 13.19 -4.25
N LEU A 682 18.28 13.42 -2.98
CA LEU A 682 16.97 13.86 -2.54
C LEU A 682 17.13 15.02 -1.56
N ALA A 683 16.47 16.13 -1.86
CA ALA A 683 16.25 17.22 -0.91
C ALA A 683 14.74 17.25 -0.60
N ALA A 684 14.35 16.64 0.52
CA ALA A 684 12.98 16.60 0.97
C ALA A 684 12.63 17.86 1.76
N ASN A 685 11.38 18.32 1.62
CA ASN A 685 10.86 19.55 2.25
C ASN A 685 11.83 20.75 2.09
N VAL A 686 12.24 21.03 0.86
CA VAL A 686 13.26 22.09 0.57
C VAL A 686 12.86 23.45 1.10
N LEU A 687 11.56 23.72 1.23
CA LEU A 687 11.01 24.95 1.80
C LEU A 687 11.14 25.01 3.32
N ASN A 688 11.53 23.91 3.95
CA ASN A 688 11.53 23.72 5.42
C ASN A 688 10.19 24.14 6.05
N TYR A 689 9.09 23.80 5.35
CA TYR A 689 7.75 24.20 5.74
C TYR A 689 7.27 23.37 6.94
N VAL A 690 6.78 24.04 7.96
CA VAL A 690 6.27 23.41 9.18
C VAL A 690 4.78 23.21 9.06
N TYR A 691 4.34 21.98 9.23
CA TYR A 691 2.92 21.63 9.24
C TYR A 691 2.61 20.59 10.32
N ASN A 692 1.33 20.47 10.62
CA ASN A 692 0.82 19.63 11.67
C ASN A 692 -0.54 19.06 11.22
N LEU A 693 -0.58 17.75 10.95
CA LEU A 693 -1.81 17.03 10.59
C LEU A 693 -2.43 16.29 11.78
N VAL A 694 -1.65 16.11 12.85
CA VAL A 694 -2.05 15.46 14.09
C VAL A 694 -1.69 16.40 15.25
N PRO A 695 -2.49 16.47 16.32
CA PRO A 695 -2.14 17.24 17.50
C PRO A 695 -0.74 16.90 18.01
N GLU A 696 -0.04 17.90 18.53
CA GLU A 696 1.27 17.74 19.19
C GLU A 696 2.34 17.00 18.39
N THR A 697 2.20 16.98 17.04
CA THR A 697 3.17 16.31 16.15
C THR A 697 3.48 17.20 14.97
N LEU A 698 4.68 17.77 14.92
CA LEU A 698 5.18 18.46 13.74
C LEU A 698 5.79 17.47 12.77
N ALA A 699 5.61 17.77 11.49
CA ALA A 699 6.17 16.99 10.40
C ALA A 699 7.69 17.16 10.25
N PRO A 700 8.36 16.25 9.51
CA PRO A 700 9.80 16.29 9.32
C PRO A 700 10.29 17.62 8.73
N VAL A 701 11.41 18.10 9.27
CA VAL A 701 12.18 19.24 8.74
C VAL A 701 12.77 18.91 7.37
N ARG A 702 13.38 19.93 6.73
CA ARG A 702 14.15 19.71 5.49
C ARG A 702 15.23 18.65 5.72
N THR A 703 15.34 17.71 4.78
CA THR A 703 16.32 16.63 4.81
C THR A 703 17.06 16.57 3.48
N VAL A 704 18.37 16.33 3.53
CA VAL A 704 19.20 16.13 2.34
C VAL A 704 19.81 14.74 2.40
N THR A 705 19.60 13.95 1.36
CA THR A 705 20.00 12.55 1.30
C THR A 705 20.78 12.26 0.01
N LEU A 706 21.86 11.52 0.13
CA LEU A 706 22.62 10.96 -0.98
C LEU A 706 22.56 9.43 -0.89
N THR A 707 22.24 8.79 -2.01
CA THR A 707 22.20 7.33 -2.12
C THR A 707 23.10 6.87 -3.26
N ALA A 708 23.98 5.91 -2.99
CA ALA A 708 24.80 5.23 -3.97
C ALA A 708 24.29 3.79 -4.12
N VAL A 709 24.03 3.37 -5.36
CA VAL A 709 23.59 2.01 -5.69
C VAL A 709 24.57 1.40 -6.66
N TRP A 710 25.04 0.20 -6.34
CA TRP A 710 25.77 -0.66 -7.27
C TRP A 710 24.96 -1.91 -7.55
N SER A 711 24.83 -2.30 -8.81
CA SER A 711 24.09 -3.50 -9.20
C SER A 711 24.80 -4.24 -10.33
N HIS A 712 24.88 -5.58 -10.22
CA HIS A 712 25.54 -6.48 -11.19
C HIS A 712 24.58 -7.57 -11.65
#